data_933310a52ce1f4b41c42050836074507
#
_entry.id   933310a52ce1f4b41c42050836074507
#
_cell.length_a   1.000
_cell.length_b   1.000
_cell.length_c   1.000
_cell.angle_alpha   90.00
_cell.angle_beta   90.00
_cell.angle_gamma   90.00
#
_symmetry.space_group_name_H-M   'P 1'
#
loop_
_entity.id
_entity.type
_entity.pdbx_description
1 polymer ?
#
loop_
_entity_poly.entity_id
_entity_poly.type
_entity_poly.pdbx_seq_one_letter_code
_entity_poly.pdbx_strand_id
1 'polypeptide(L)'
;MGFAQNVRGTIISAKDKQPIMFASVTLKESHLYAYTDKSGHFIIKNVPKGPTTVVVSCLGYASRTQTINFTGKDIVMDVTLDENDLKLGEAVVVAKRKRDDATTAYSINRTTLDNQQIINLSDISTLLPGGKSVNPSLMNDRRMSLRSASSERGNASFGTAVEVDGVRLNNNSTTGESLGASTRTLSASNIESVEIVAGIPSVEYGDLSNGIVKVNTRRGRSPFIIEGSVNQHTRQLAVNKGFGVGQDGGVINLSFEHARSFSDAASPYTAYQRNAFSLNYLNVAMKNRLPLTVNVGIRGNIGGYNSKADPDEHLNSYSKARDNSLSGNIRLNWQLNQPWLTSLQLMGAASFSDRRSEVYSTASSASTQPYLHTLTEGYNIAEDYDKNPSANIILGPTGYWYVKGFNDSKPFNYSVKLKADWSHTFGNVRNLLMAGAEWTSTHNGGRGTYYDDLRYAPTWREYRYDAQPAMNNMALYAEEKVSVPTAKGGLFELTAGLREDLTIIRHSKYPRVSSLSPRINSRYVFFSGRKAWVSDLRLHAGWGKSVKLPSFQILYPSPSYRDMLAFSSTSDAQNRSYYAYYTYPSTTVSNPNLRWQYTHQYDAGIEVKTRIADINVSAFYNKTFRPYMATNIFTPFAYKYTTPSALQKSGIPVSDRAFSMDHTTGVVTVTDVTGKRPAVTLPYENRYTYVTNATYVNASTVSRYGLEWIIDFTQIRPLRTQVRLDGNYYHYKGMDHTLFADVPLGLHNRQSDGALYQYIGYYRGGSASSTDYTANAAVTNGNVSSQVNLNATFTTHIPKLRLIMALRVESSLYRYNRAKTSKGYLVENGQPNLDKPYDGKTRNQTVAVLPEYYSTWDNPTEKKPFYDAYRQARDNNRNLYNDLSQLIVRTNYPFTLNPNKLSAYWSANFSVTKEIGDHVSLSFYANNFFNTLRRVHSSQTGLETSLFGSGYVPNFYYGLSLRLKL
;
A
#
# COMPACT_ATOMS: atom_id res chain seq x y z
N MET A 1 -49.03 2.83 17.66
CA MET A 1 -48.16 3.95 18.07
C MET A 1 -47.30 3.51 19.23
N GLY A 2 -46.01 3.28 19.04
CA GLY A 2 -45.10 2.99 20.12
C GLY A 2 -44.77 4.28 20.87
N PHE A 3 -45.05 4.33 22.15
CA PHE A 3 -44.67 5.48 22.97
C PHE A 3 -43.13 5.68 22.86
N ALA A 4 -42.76 6.84 22.35
CA ALA A 4 -41.38 7.26 22.26
C ALA A 4 -40.90 7.59 23.69
N GLN A 5 -39.80 6.96 24.11
CA GLN A 5 -39.21 7.23 25.44
C GLN A 5 -37.95 8.10 25.22
N ASN A 6 -37.62 8.86 26.24
CA ASN A 6 -36.42 9.68 26.23
C ASN A 6 -35.40 9.11 27.24
N VAL A 7 -34.14 9.26 26.93
CA VAL A 7 -33.03 9.03 27.84
C VAL A 7 -32.40 10.37 28.15
N ARG A 8 -32.36 10.73 29.43
CA ARG A 8 -31.73 11.96 29.89
C ARG A 8 -30.87 11.67 31.13
N GLY A 9 -29.94 12.54 31.41
CA GLY A 9 -29.08 12.39 32.56
C GLY A 9 -27.93 13.34 32.59
N THR A 10 -27.05 13.13 33.56
CA THR A 10 -25.88 13.98 33.80
C THR A 10 -24.61 13.14 33.77
N ILE A 11 -23.54 13.67 33.14
CA ILE A 11 -22.23 13.05 33.14
C ILE A 11 -21.27 13.91 33.96
N ILE A 12 -20.65 13.31 34.99
CA ILE A 12 -19.73 13.99 35.90
C ILE A 12 -18.39 13.25 35.97
N SER A 13 -17.33 13.95 36.32
CA SER A 13 -16.02 13.38 36.63
C SER A 13 -16.05 12.67 37.99
N ALA A 14 -15.43 11.51 38.07
CA ALA A 14 -15.30 10.75 39.32
C ALA A 14 -14.41 11.48 40.34
N LYS A 15 -13.39 12.20 39.86
CA LYS A 15 -12.35 12.81 40.69
C LYS A 15 -12.81 14.09 41.39
N ASP A 16 -13.33 15.03 40.64
CA ASP A 16 -13.68 16.35 41.14
C ASP A 16 -15.19 16.64 41.17
N LYS A 17 -16.01 15.67 40.71
CA LYS A 17 -17.48 15.78 40.63
C LYS A 17 -17.96 16.88 39.70
N GLN A 18 -17.07 17.47 38.91
CA GLN A 18 -17.42 18.50 37.94
C GLN A 18 -18.17 17.92 36.75
N PRO A 19 -19.11 18.66 36.14
CA PRO A 19 -19.82 18.24 34.94
C PRO A 19 -18.86 18.11 33.75
N ILE A 20 -19.02 17.04 33.00
CA ILE A 20 -18.23 16.81 31.81
C ILE A 20 -19.00 17.33 30.60
N MET A 21 -18.50 18.40 30.00
CA MET A 21 -19.03 18.98 28.76
C MET A 21 -18.53 18.23 27.53
N PHE A 22 -19.38 18.06 26.48
CA PHE A 22 -19.09 17.34 25.26
C PHE A 22 -18.73 15.85 25.42
N ALA A 23 -19.16 15.23 26.51
CA ALA A 23 -19.18 13.76 26.56
C ALA A 23 -20.22 13.22 25.57
N SER A 24 -19.84 12.21 24.82
CA SER A 24 -20.72 11.51 23.89
C SER A 24 -21.47 10.40 24.58
N VAL A 25 -22.79 10.39 24.46
CA VAL A 25 -23.67 9.30 24.85
C VAL A 25 -24.25 8.68 23.62
N THR A 26 -23.86 7.46 23.28
CA THR A 26 -24.23 6.79 22.02
C THR A 26 -25.01 5.53 22.28
N LEU A 27 -26.15 5.38 21.64
CA LEU A 27 -26.96 4.16 21.62
C LEU A 27 -26.53 3.36 20.37
N LYS A 28 -25.71 2.32 20.55
CA LYS A 28 -25.05 1.62 19.43
C LYS A 28 -26.02 1.07 18.40
N GLU A 29 -27.08 0.43 18.84
CA GLU A 29 -27.99 -0.31 17.97
C GLU A 29 -28.95 0.57 17.19
N SER A 30 -29.18 1.82 17.64
CA SER A 30 -30.06 2.77 16.95
C SER A 30 -29.31 3.93 16.31
N HIS A 31 -27.99 4.00 16.49
CA HIS A 31 -27.11 5.10 16.06
C HIS A 31 -27.54 6.48 16.59
N LEU A 32 -28.41 6.51 17.59
CA LEU A 32 -28.76 7.73 18.28
C LEU A 32 -27.65 8.14 19.25
N TYR A 33 -27.38 9.43 19.33
CA TYR A 33 -26.42 9.94 20.29
C TYR A 33 -26.77 11.36 20.73
N ALA A 34 -26.20 11.76 21.84
CA ALA A 34 -26.19 13.15 22.31
C ALA A 34 -24.81 13.51 22.84
N TYR A 35 -24.54 14.80 22.90
CA TYR A 35 -23.39 15.34 23.64
C TYR A 35 -23.89 16.09 24.87
N THR A 36 -23.15 16.00 25.97
CA THR A 36 -23.45 16.76 27.15
C THR A 36 -23.22 18.26 26.95
N ASP A 37 -24.08 19.07 27.56
CA ASP A 37 -23.92 20.52 27.64
C ASP A 37 -22.88 20.92 28.74
N LYS A 38 -22.77 22.22 29.00
CA LYS A 38 -21.83 22.77 30.00
C LYS A 38 -22.08 22.27 31.42
N SER A 39 -23.31 21.90 31.72
CA SER A 39 -23.73 21.35 33.01
C SER A 39 -23.69 19.81 33.07
N GLY A 40 -23.09 19.18 32.01
CA GLY A 40 -23.00 17.75 31.90
C GLY A 40 -24.30 17.04 31.53
N HIS A 41 -25.39 17.80 31.25
CA HIS A 41 -26.68 17.21 30.92
C HIS A 41 -26.74 16.77 29.46
N PHE A 42 -27.45 15.66 29.23
CA PHE A 42 -27.77 15.18 27.87
C PHE A 42 -29.24 14.72 27.79
N ILE A 43 -29.79 14.71 26.60
CA ILE A 43 -31.08 14.11 26.27
C ILE A 43 -31.05 13.47 24.90
N ILE A 44 -31.51 12.21 24.82
CA ILE A 44 -31.76 11.49 23.57
C ILE A 44 -33.26 11.22 23.51
N LYS A 45 -33.94 11.78 22.51
CA LYS A 45 -35.40 11.65 22.34
C LYS A 45 -35.74 10.48 21.44
N ASN A 46 -36.96 9.94 21.60
CA ASN A 46 -37.56 8.93 20.74
C ASN A 46 -36.71 7.64 20.63
N VAL A 47 -36.18 7.17 21.74
CA VAL A 47 -35.36 5.96 21.78
C VAL A 47 -36.24 4.73 21.53
N PRO A 48 -35.88 3.84 20.60
CA PRO A 48 -36.61 2.61 20.33
C PRO A 48 -36.59 1.65 21.52
N LYS A 49 -37.70 0.87 21.71
CA LYS A 49 -37.77 -0.18 22.71
C LYS A 49 -36.77 -1.32 22.42
N GLY A 50 -36.34 -1.99 23.47
CA GLY A 50 -35.49 -3.18 23.42
C GLY A 50 -34.13 -2.99 24.09
N PRO A 51 -33.31 -4.02 24.15
CA PRO A 51 -31.96 -3.95 24.72
C PRO A 51 -31.07 -3.11 23.83
N THR A 52 -30.34 -2.18 24.41
CA THR A 52 -29.47 -1.24 23.71
C THR A 52 -28.20 -1.04 24.51
N THR A 53 -27.07 -1.08 23.85
CA THR A 53 -25.78 -0.80 24.43
C THR A 53 -25.53 0.71 24.42
N VAL A 54 -25.52 1.30 25.62
CA VAL A 54 -25.19 2.72 25.80
C VAL A 54 -23.70 2.83 26.05
N VAL A 55 -23.03 3.62 25.24
CA VAL A 55 -21.61 3.94 25.37
C VAL A 55 -21.47 5.42 25.71
N VAL A 56 -20.87 5.68 26.86
CA VAL A 56 -20.54 7.04 27.30
C VAL A 56 -19.02 7.21 27.16
N SER A 57 -18.58 8.21 26.40
CA SER A 57 -17.17 8.49 26.19
C SER A 57 -16.87 9.98 26.16
N CYS A 58 -15.72 10.33 26.70
CA CYS A 58 -15.15 11.67 26.58
C CYS A 58 -13.63 11.56 26.54
N LEU A 59 -12.99 12.41 25.74
CA LEU A 59 -11.53 12.46 25.68
C LEU A 59 -10.95 12.83 27.06
N GLY A 60 -9.98 12.06 27.53
CA GLY A 60 -9.40 12.21 28.85
C GLY A 60 -10.11 11.40 29.94
N TYR A 61 -11.17 10.67 29.61
CA TYR A 61 -11.94 9.82 30.51
C TYR A 61 -12.05 8.38 29.99
N ALA A 62 -12.12 7.43 30.91
CA ALA A 62 -12.38 6.04 30.58
C ALA A 62 -13.83 5.88 30.09
N SER A 63 -14.01 5.29 28.90
CA SER A 63 -15.33 5.06 28.33
C SER A 63 -16.10 4.03 29.18
N ARG A 64 -17.37 4.32 29.43
CA ARG A 64 -18.29 3.44 30.15
C ARG A 64 -19.32 2.85 29.20
N THR A 65 -19.48 1.54 29.25
CA THR A 65 -20.45 0.82 28.41
C THR A 65 -21.43 0.07 29.31
N GLN A 66 -22.73 0.21 29.04
CA GLN A 66 -23.80 -0.43 29.79
C GLN A 66 -24.92 -0.85 28.85
N THR A 67 -25.42 -2.06 28.97
CA THR A 67 -26.61 -2.51 28.25
C THR A 67 -27.85 -2.21 29.08
N ILE A 68 -28.80 -1.47 28.50
CA ILE A 68 -30.08 -1.07 29.12
C ILE A 68 -31.21 -1.63 28.25
N ASN A 69 -32.23 -2.18 28.90
CA ASN A 69 -33.43 -2.61 28.20
C ASN A 69 -34.49 -1.50 28.26
N PHE A 70 -34.76 -0.90 27.14
CA PHE A 70 -35.73 0.18 27.00
C PHE A 70 -37.15 -0.37 26.85
N THR A 71 -38.02 -0.09 27.83
CA THR A 71 -39.36 -0.65 27.94
C THR A 71 -40.49 0.29 27.49
N GLY A 72 -40.19 1.53 27.11
CA GLY A 72 -41.14 2.53 26.65
C GLY A 72 -41.39 3.64 27.68
N LYS A 73 -40.71 3.65 28.82
CA LYS A 73 -40.73 4.70 29.84
C LYS A 73 -39.45 5.52 29.76
N ASP A 74 -39.54 6.82 30.04
CA ASP A 74 -38.36 7.70 30.11
C ASP A 74 -37.37 7.16 31.15
N ILE A 75 -36.08 7.21 30.82
CA ILE A 75 -34.98 6.73 31.68
C ILE A 75 -34.10 7.93 32.04
N VAL A 76 -33.79 8.05 33.32
CA VAL A 76 -32.73 8.94 33.83
C VAL A 76 -31.49 8.10 34.08
N MET A 77 -30.38 8.52 33.47
CA MET A 77 -29.10 7.80 33.51
C MET A 77 -27.98 8.77 33.85
N ASP A 78 -27.65 8.88 35.13
CA ASP A 78 -26.47 9.63 35.54
C ASP A 78 -25.23 8.74 35.52
N VAL A 79 -24.16 9.25 34.90
CA VAL A 79 -22.93 8.49 34.68
C VAL A 79 -21.73 9.27 35.21
N THR A 80 -20.96 8.58 36.02
CA THR A 80 -19.67 9.08 36.49
C THR A 80 -18.57 8.44 35.62
N LEU A 81 -17.74 9.27 34.99
CA LEU A 81 -16.56 8.81 34.23
C LEU A 81 -15.29 9.01 35.07
N ASP A 82 -14.51 7.96 35.15
CA ASP A 82 -13.16 8.05 35.69
C ASP A 82 -12.28 8.80 34.69
N GLU A 83 -11.52 9.80 35.19
CA GLU A 83 -10.49 10.38 34.34
C GLU A 83 -9.60 9.23 33.83
N ASN A 84 -9.23 9.33 32.56
CA ASN A 84 -8.20 8.46 32.01
C ASN A 84 -6.85 8.95 32.56
N ASP A 85 -6.79 8.95 33.91
CA ASP A 85 -5.54 9.11 34.62
C ASP A 85 -4.59 8.04 34.08
N LEU A 86 -3.29 8.29 34.22
CA LEU A 86 -2.26 7.26 34.08
C LEU A 86 -2.54 6.06 35.05
N LYS A 87 -3.72 6.01 35.70
CA LYS A 87 -4.17 4.84 36.42
C LYS A 87 -4.35 3.71 35.43
N LEU A 88 -3.40 2.84 35.48
CA LEU A 88 -3.31 1.57 34.82
C LEU A 88 -4.58 0.74 35.04
N GLY A 89 -5.63 1.02 34.28
CA GLY A 89 -6.67 0.04 34.02
C GLY A 89 -6.01 -1.20 33.35
N GLU A 90 -6.77 -2.17 32.93
CA GLU A 90 -6.20 -3.32 32.24
C GLU A 90 -5.23 -2.84 31.14
N ALA A 91 -3.92 -3.03 31.38
CA ALA A 91 -2.87 -2.66 30.42
C ALA A 91 -2.95 -3.60 29.22
N VAL A 92 -3.58 -3.14 28.16
CA VAL A 92 -3.68 -3.89 26.91
C VAL A 92 -2.57 -3.44 25.98
N VAL A 93 -1.71 -4.38 25.63
CA VAL A 93 -0.49 -4.12 24.83
C VAL A 93 -0.69 -4.51 23.36
N VAL A 94 -1.87 -5.00 22.98
CA VAL A 94 -2.17 -5.53 21.64
C VAL A 94 -3.62 -5.22 21.22
N ALA A 95 -3.94 -5.35 19.93
CA ALA A 95 -5.27 -5.10 19.40
C ALA A 95 -6.36 -6.00 20.04
N LYS A 96 -7.51 -5.43 20.32
CA LYS A 96 -8.69 -6.18 20.82
C LYS A 96 -9.63 -6.51 19.67
N ARG A 97 -10.23 -7.71 19.70
CA ARG A 97 -11.32 -8.08 18.80
C ARG A 97 -12.57 -7.25 19.10
N LYS A 98 -13.20 -6.70 18.07
CA LYS A 98 -14.49 -6.00 18.16
C LYS A 98 -15.64 -7.00 18.10
N ARG A 99 -16.13 -7.42 19.26
CA ARG A 99 -17.15 -8.48 19.40
C ARG A 99 -18.55 -8.11 18.93
N ASP A 100 -18.82 -6.82 18.79
CA ASP A 100 -20.15 -6.35 18.38
C ASP A 100 -20.31 -6.24 16.86
N ASP A 101 -19.27 -6.54 16.10
CA ASP A 101 -19.31 -6.50 14.65
C ASP A 101 -19.64 -7.89 14.07
N ALA A 102 -20.44 -7.90 13.00
CA ALA A 102 -20.80 -9.11 12.26
C ALA A 102 -19.70 -9.59 11.29
N THR A 103 -18.50 -9.03 11.41
CA THR A 103 -17.32 -9.32 10.57
C THR A 103 -16.05 -9.25 11.43
N THR A 104 -14.94 -9.79 10.94
CA THR A 104 -13.66 -9.73 11.68
C THR A 104 -13.13 -8.29 11.70
N ALA A 105 -13.15 -7.68 12.88
CA ALA A 105 -12.63 -6.34 13.13
C ALA A 105 -11.85 -6.27 14.44
N TYR A 106 -10.84 -5.39 14.46
CA TYR A 106 -9.96 -5.14 15.60
C TYR A 106 -10.01 -3.68 15.99
N SER A 107 -9.84 -3.41 17.29
CA SER A 107 -9.76 -2.06 17.84
C SER A 107 -8.47 -1.90 18.63
N ILE A 108 -7.79 -0.79 18.41
CA ILE A 108 -6.60 -0.35 19.13
C ILE A 108 -6.94 1.01 19.72
N ASN A 109 -6.95 1.11 21.01
CA ASN A 109 -7.26 2.35 21.73
C ASN A 109 -5.97 3.09 22.12
N ARG A 110 -6.12 4.30 22.63
CA ARG A 110 -5.01 5.14 23.07
C ARG A 110 -4.12 4.47 24.11
N THR A 111 -4.69 3.77 25.09
CA THR A 111 -3.92 3.06 26.13
C THR A 111 -2.98 2.02 25.53
N THR A 112 -3.43 1.30 24.49
CA THR A 112 -2.58 0.34 23.78
C THR A 112 -1.44 1.03 23.03
N LEU A 113 -1.73 2.15 22.35
CA LEU A 113 -0.72 2.95 21.64
C LEU A 113 0.32 3.54 22.60
N ASP A 114 -0.12 3.98 23.77
CA ASP A 114 0.74 4.59 24.81
C ASP A 114 1.78 3.63 25.41
N ASN A 115 1.48 2.34 25.39
CA ASN A 115 2.37 1.29 25.90
C ASN A 115 3.27 0.69 24.81
N GLN A 116 3.29 1.27 23.61
CA GLN A 116 4.11 0.86 22.48
C GLN A 116 4.90 2.04 21.91
N GLN A 117 6.08 1.79 21.38
CA GLN A 117 6.80 2.80 20.63
C GLN A 117 6.38 2.76 19.17
N ILE A 118 5.35 3.55 18.82
CA ILE A 118 4.78 3.64 17.46
C ILE A 118 5.12 5.02 16.91
N ILE A 119 5.80 5.05 15.78
CA ILE A 119 6.19 6.28 15.09
C ILE A 119 5.40 6.44 13.79
N ASN A 120 5.21 5.34 13.07
CA ASN A 120 4.40 5.29 11.85
C ASN A 120 3.10 4.51 12.10
N LEU A 121 1.99 4.91 11.49
CA LEU A 121 0.73 4.17 11.57
C LEU A 121 0.89 2.70 11.12
N SER A 122 1.76 2.42 10.14
CA SER A 122 2.02 1.05 9.69
C SER A 122 2.60 0.14 10.77
N ASP A 123 3.23 0.70 11.82
CA ASP A 123 3.77 -0.07 12.95
C ASP A 123 2.66 -0.78 13.75
N ILE A 124 1.41 -0.28 13.65
CA ILE A 124 0.23 -0.88 14.28
C ILE A 124 -0.04 -2.31 13.79
N SER A 125 0.41 -2.67 12.59
CA SER A 125 0.29 -4.04 12.07
C SER A 125 0.94 -5.09 12.98
N THR A 126 1.92 -4.69 13.78
CA THR A 126 2.60 -5.55 14.78
C THR A 126 1.67 -6.01 15.91
N LEU A 127 0.59 -5.25 16.15
CA LEU A 127 -0.39 -5.50 17.22
C LEU A 127 -1.52 -6.45 16.78
N LEU A 128 -1.60 -6.76 15.49
CA LEU A 128 -2.57 -7.73 14.93
C LEU A 128 -2.17 -9.17 15.24
N PRO A 129 -3.10 -10.13 15.18
CA PRO A 129 -2.81 -11.54 15.47
C PRO A 129 -1.65 -12.08 14.63
N GLY A 130 -0.64 -12.65 15.29
CA GLY A 130 0.58 -13.15 14.65
C GLY A 130 1.48 -12.07 14.05
N GLY A 131 1.21 -10.79 14.30
CA GLY A 131 2.06 -9.67 13.90
C GLY A 131 3.46 -9.77 14.50
N LYS A 132 4.46 -9.29 13.77
CA LYS A 132 5.87 -9.27 14.19
C LYS A 132 6.32 -7.84 14.47
N SER A 133 7.04 -7.65 15.55
CA SER A 133 7.63 -6.35 15.90
C SER A 133 8.56 -5.85 14.82
N VAL A 134 8.55 -4.55 14.62
CA VAL A 134 9.43 -3.83 13.69
C VAL A 134 10.13 -2.71 14.44
N ASN A 135 11.28 -2.28 13.93
CA ASN A 135 11.94 -1.11 14.49
C ASN A 135 11.24 0.16 13.98
N PRO A 136 10.67 0.97 14.89
CA PRO A 136 9.98 2.18 14.49
C PRO A 136 10.95 3.19 13.87
N SER A 137 10.69 3.56 12.60
CA SER A 137 11.52 4.52 11.87
C SER A 137 10.71 5.15 10.74
N LEU A 138 11.03 6.40 10.39
CA LEU A 138 10.49 7.10 9.24
C LEU A 138 11.33 6.89 7.96
N MET A 139 12.50 6.27 8.06
CA MET A 139 13.37 6.04 6.90
C MET A 139 12.73 5.11 5.87
N ASN A 140 11.97 4.11 6.32
CA ASN A 140 11.27 3.17 5.45
C ASN A 140 9.79 3.55 5.30
N ASP A 141 9.33 3.75 4.06
CA ASP A 141 7.91 3.97 3.76
C ASP A 141 7.15 2.65 3.75
N ARG A 142 6.81 2.17 4.94
CA ARG A 142 6.01 0.96 5.10
C ARG A 142 4.54 1.25 4.83
N ARG A 143 3.91 0.37 4.06
CA ARG A 143 2.50 0.47 3.71
C ARG A 143 1.70 -0.59 4.44
N MET A 144 0.51 -0.23 4.90
CA MET A 144 -0.36 -1.18 5.58
C MET A 144 -0.89 -2.22 4.61
N SER A 145 -0.81 -3.49 5.00
CA SER A 145 -1.44 -4.60 4.30
C SER A 145 -2.13 -5.52 5.29
N LEU A 146 -3.35 -5.92 4.97
CA LEU A 146 -4.14 -6.81 5.79
C LEU A 146 -4.17 -8.21 5.18
N ARG A 147 -4.04 -9.27 6.01
CA ARG A 147 -4.15 -10.67 5.60
C ARG A 147 -3.29 -11.01 4.38
N SER A 148 -2.05 -10.52 4.37
CA SER A 148 -1.08 -10.76 3.31
C SER A 148 -0.10 -11.86 3.68
N ALA A 149 0.27 -12.69 2.72
CA ALA A 149 1.33 -13.69 2.86
C ALA A 149 2.64 -13.17 2.27
N SER A 150 3.76 -13.73 2.68
CA SER A 150 5.06 -13.42 2.09
C SER A 150 5.12 -13.88 0.62
N SER A 151 5.86 -13.13 -0.22
CA SER A 151 6.09 -13.45 -1.64
C SER A 151 4.82 -13.53 -2.50
N GLU A 152 3.78 -12.81 -2.13
CA GLU A 152 2.54 -12.78 -2.87
C GLU A 152 2.68 -11.92 -4.14
N ARG A 153 2.14 -12.41 -5.25
CA ARG A 153 1.96 -11.64 -6.48
C ARG A 153 0.74 -10.75 -6.34
N GLY A 154 0.87 -9.52 -6.74
CA GLY A 154 -0.12 -8.48 -6.49
C GLY A 154 0.18 -7.79 -5.16
N ASN A 155 -0.39 -6.63 -4.98
CA ASN A 155 -0.06 -5.76 -3.88
C ASN A 155 -1.24 -5.69 -2.89
N ALA A 156 -1.14 -6.45 -1.77
CA ALA A 156 -2.17 -6.44 -0.73
C ALA A 156 -2.34 -5.05 -0.10
N SER A 157 -1.30 -4.23 -0.03
CA SER A 157 -1.38 -2.86 0.46
C SER A 157 -2.14 -1.92 -0.49
N PHE A 158 -2.13 -2.18 -1.81
CA PHE A 158 -2.95 -1.46 -2.77
C PHE A 158 -4.45 -1.69 -2.53
N GLY A 159 -4.82 -2.90 -2.13
CA GLY A 159 -6.20 -3.27 -1.78
C GLY A 159 -6.64 -2.87 -0.37
N THR A 160 -5.72 -2.42 0.49
CA THR A 160 -6.01 -1.99 1.86
C THR A 160 -6.33 -0.50 1.89
N ALA A 161 -7.52 -0.17 2.33
CA ALA A 161 -7.97 1.20 2.49
C ALA A 161 -7.46 1.81 3.80
N VAL A 162 -7.05 3.07 3.80
CA VAL A 162 -6.72 3.82 5.02
C VAL A 162 -7.49 5.13 5.02
N GLU A 163 -8.24 5.37 6.07
CA GLU A 163 -8.97 6.62 6.29
C GLU A 163 -8.59 7.24 7.64
N VAL A 164 -8.38 8.55 7.65
CA VAL A 164 -8.11 9.31 8.87
C VAL A 164 -9.20 10.36 9.03
N ASP A 165 -10.03 10.24 10.06
CA ASP A 165 -11.20 11.08 10.30
C ASP A 165 -12.19 11.11 9.11
N GLY A 166 -12.23 10.02 8.33
CA GLY A 166 -13.03 9.88 7.11
C GLY A 166 -12.38 10.44 5.85
N VAL A 167 -11.19 11.03 5.93
CA VAL A 167 -10.41 11.42 4.75
C VAL A 167 -9.63 10.22 4.25
N ARG A 168 -9.91 9.77 3.03
CA ARG A 168 -9.17 8.68 2.38
C ARG A 168 -7.74 9.12 2.09
N LEU A 169 -6.76 8.31 2.48
CA LEU A 169 -5.39 8.51 2.03
C LEU A 169 -5.25 8.13 0.56
N ASN A 170 -4.48 8.93 -0.16
CA ASN A 170 -4.28 8.74 -1.58
C ASN A 170 -3.61 7.41 -1.90
N ASN A 171 -4.14 6.70 -2.90
CA ASN A 171 -3.65 5.42 -3.36
C ASN A 171 -3.75 5.27 -4.90
N ASN A 172 -4.58 6.06 -5.57
CA ASN A 172 -4.91 5.87 -6.99
C ASN A 172 -4.19 6.85 -7.92
N SER A 173 -3.94 8.10 -7.49
CA SER A 173 -3.31 9.13 -8.35
C SER A 173 -1.78 9.13 -8.29
N THR A 174 -1.16 8.12 -7.71
CA THR A 174 0.29 7.95 -7.69
C THR A 174 0.80 7.36 -9.01
N THR A 175 1.93 7.87 -9.48
CA THR A 175 2.64 7.43 -10.69
C THR A 175 4.12 7.27 -10.35
N GLY A 176 4.70 6.14 -10.74
CA GLY A 176 6.11 5.84 -10.46
C GLY A 176 6.45 5.56 -8.99
N GLU A 177 5.44 5.41 -8.12
CA GLU A 177 5.58 5.09 -6.70
C GLU A 177 5.09 3.67 -6.38
N SER A 178 5.51 3.15 -5.22
CA SER A 178 4.98 1.87 -4.75
C SER A 178 3.48 1.93 -4.51
N LEU A 179 2.74 0.92 -4.92
CA LEU A 179 1.30 0.82 -4.72
C LEU A 179 0.94 0.70 -3.22
N GLY A 180 -0.16 1.32 -2.82
CA GLY A 180 -0.63 1.37 -1.43
C GLY A 180 -0.50 2.76 -0.80
N ALA A 181 -1.34 3.05 0.20
CA ALA A 181 -1.34 4.34 0.87
C ALA A 181 -0.12 4.50 1.80
N SER A 182 0.69 5.54 1.59
CA SER A 182 1.75 5.90 2.52
C SER A 182 1.16 6.52 3.79
N THR A 183 1.65 6.09 4.95
CA THR A 183 1.23 6.59 6.26
C THR A 183 2.32 7.40 6.96
N ARG A 184 3.47 7.58 6.30
CA ARG A 184 4.68 8.18 6.89
C ARG A 184 4.49 9.63 7.35
N THR A 185 3.58 10.37 6.69
CA THR A 185 3.26 11.77 7.05
C THR A 185 2.28 11.90 8.24
N LEU A 186 1.75 10.80 8.77
CA LEU A 186 0.79 10.80 9.87
C LEU A 186 1.49 10.69 11.22
N SER A 187 1.18 11.62 12.13
CA SER A 187 1.64 11.56 13.51
C SER A 187 0.91 10.48 14.30
N ALA A 188 1.67 9.52 14.85
CA ALA A 188 1.11 8.49 15.73
C ALA A 188 0.70 9.04 17.12
N SER A 189 1.34 10.11 17.59
CA SER A 189 1.02 10.74 18.87
C SER A 189 -0.36 11.41 18.91
N ASN A 190 -0.89 11.80 17.76
CA ASN A 190 -2.23 12.39 17.63
C ASN A 190 -3.36 11.37 17.42
N ILE A 191 -3.07 10.08 17.36
CA ILE A 191 -4.08 9.03 17.17
C ILE A 191 -4.77 8.74 18.51
N GLU A 192 -6.10 8.78 18.53
CA GLU A 192 -6.92 8.36 19.67
C GLU A 192 -7.28 6.89 19.60
N SER A 193 -7.71 6.44 18.43
CA SER A 193 -8.05 5.03 18.21
C SER A 193 -7.87 4.62 16.75
N VAL A 194 -7.66 3.32 16.56
CA VAL A 194 -7.65 2.72 15.23
C VAL A 194 -8.62 1.55 15.21
N GLU A 195 -9.47 1.51 14.21
CA GLU A 195 -10.33 0.39 13.92
C GLU A 195 -9.88 -0.25 12.60
N ILE A 196 -9.67 -1.56 12.62
CA ILE A 196 -9.21 -2.35 11.48
C ILE A 196 -10.29 -3.37 11.15
N VAL A 197 -10.97 -3.21 10.01
CA VAL A 197 -11.92 -4.19 9.49
C VAL A 197 -11.19 -5.07 8.48
N ALA A 198 -10.77 -6.23 8.93
CA ALA A 198 -10.04 -7.21 8.13
C ALA A 198 -10.97 -8.15 7.35
N GLY A 199 -12.22 -8.33 7.83
CA GLY A 199 -13.26 -9.08 7.14
C GLY A 199 -13.96 -8.26 6.07
N ILE A 200 -15.28 -8.31 6.01
CA ILE A 200 -16.12 -7.67 4.99
C ILE A 200 -16.63 -6.33 5.54
N PRO A 201 -16.09 -5.18 5.07
CA PRO A 201 -16.56 -3.87 5.54
C PRO A 201 -17.96 -3.52 5.01
N SER A 202 -18.63 -2.54 5.65
CA SER A 202 -19.90 -1.98 5.16
C SER A 202 -19.81 -1.49 3.72
N VAL A 203 -20.92 -1.50 2.98
CA VAL A 203 -21.01 -0.98 1.61
C VAL A 203 -20.76 0.54 1.52
N GLU A 204 -20.78 1.26 2.63
CA GLU A 204 -20.33 2.66 2.71
C GLU A 204 -18.90 2.85 2.17
N TYR A 205 -18.05 1.81 2.27
CA TYR A 205 -16.65 1.86 1.88
C TYR A 205 -16.43 1.17 0.53
N GLY A 206 -16.02 1.95 -0.48
CA GLY A 206 -15.62 1.48 -1.81
C GLY A 206 -14.11 1.50 -2.02
N ASP A 207 -13.68 1.16 -3.24
CA ASP A 207 -12.27 1.19 -3.69
C ASP A 207 -11.30 0.46 -2.75
N LEU A 208 -11.60 -0.79 -2.43
CA LEU A 208 -10.79 -1.66 -1.58
C LEU A 208 -10.98 -3.13 -1.96
N SER A 209 -10.02 -3.98 -1.59
CA SER A 209 -10.12 -5.44 -1.78
C SER A 209 -9.63 -6.27 -0.59
N ASN A 210 -8.92 -5.66 0.37
CA ASN A 210 -8.32 -6.37 1.51
C ASN A 210 -8.74 -5.83 2.89
N GLY A 211 -9.78 -4.99 2.94
CA GLY A 211 -10.24 -4.39 4.20
C GLY A 211 -9.89 -2.91 4.34
N ILE A 212 -10.20 -2.35 5.51
CA ILE A 212 -10.04 -0.91 5.79
C ILE A 212 -9.46 -0.68 7.18
N VAL A 213 -8.58 0.32 7.27
CA VAL A 213 -8.03 0.87 8.51
C VAL A 213 -8.61 2.26 8.72
N LYS A 214 -9.38 2.44 9.78
CA LYS A 214 -10.00 3.73 10.16
C LYS A 214 -9.26 4.29 11.36
N VAL A 215 -8.70 5.47 11.21
CA VAL A 215 -7.95 6.19 12.24
C VAL A 215 -8.79 7.36 12.71
N ASN A 216 -8.98 7.45 14.02
CA ASN A 216 -9.57 8.60 14.67
C ASN A 216 -8.49 9.39 15.39
N THR A 217 -8.39 10.68 15.10
CA THR A 217 -7.48 11.58 15.79
C THR A 217 -8.11 12.11 17.08
N ARG A 218 -7.29 12.66 17.98
CA ARG A 218 -7.76 13.23 19.25
C ARG A 218 -8.73 14.39 19.00
N ARG A 219 -9.85 14.36 19.71
CA ARG A 219 -10.92 15.37 19.63
C ARG A 219 -11.45 15.66 21.01
N GLY A 220 -11.87 16.90 21.25
CA GLY A 220 -12.42 17.30 22.52
C GLY A 220 -11.39 17.87 23.50
N ARG A 221 -11.82 18.10 24.74
CA ARG A 221 -10.95 18.61 25.81
C ARG A 221 -9.91 17.58 26.21
N SER A 222 -8.68 18.00 26.37
CA SER A 222 -7.59 17.19 26.91
C SER A 222 -6.66 18.05 27.77
N PRO A 223 -5.99 17.48 28.78
CA PRO A 223 -4.91 18.16 29.48
C PRO A 223 -3.80 18.51 28.48
N PHE A 224 -2.84 19.30 28.92
CA PHE A 224 -1.63 19.54 28.14
C PHE A 224 -0.74 18.31 28.24
N ILE A 225 -0.47 17.67 27.09
CA ILE A 225 0.29 16.43 27.01
C ILE A 225 1.56 16.72 26.20
N ILE A 226 2.71 16.39 26.78
CA ILE A 226 4.00 16.41 26.08
C ILE A 226 4.51 14.98 26.04
N GLU A 227 4.85 14.51 24.84
CA GLU A 227 5.40 13.17 24.61
C GLU A 227 6.79 13.30 23.96
N GLY A 228 7.82 12.78 24.60
CA GLY A 228 9.17 12.67 24.06
C GLY A 228 9.54 11.21 23.88
N SER A 229 10.12 10.84 22.75
CA SER A 229 10.61 9.49 22.54
C SER A 229 11.94 9.51 21.80
N VAL A 230 12.84 8.62 22.22
CA VAL A 230 14.15 8.46 21.64
C VAL A 230 14.50 6.99 21.51
N ASN A 231 15.07 6.65 20.38
CA ASN A 231 15.64 5.33 20.12
C ASN A 231 16.94 5.46 19.31
N GLN A 232 17.54 4.36 18.91
CA GLN A 232 18.80 4.33 18.16
C GLN A 232 18.74 5.16 16.87
N HIS A 233 17.58 5.20 16.20
CA HIS A 233 17.41 5.79 14.86
C HIS A 233 16.40 6.91 14.79
N THR A 234 15.68 7.22 15.89
CA THR A 234 14.61 8.22 15.83
C THR A 234 14.53 9.05 17.10
N ARG A 235 14.28 10.33 16.94
CA ARG A 235 13.92 11.28 18.00
C ARG A 235 12.58 11.89 17.67
N GLN A 236 11.69 11.97 18.66
CA GLN A 236 10.33 12.50 18.51
C GLN A 236 9.96 13.36 19.71
N LEU A 237 9.31 14.48 19.45
CA LEU A 237 8.66 15.33 20.43
C LEU A 237 7.28 15.69 19.93
N ALA A 238 6.26 15.49 20.76
CA ALA A 238 4.89 15.81 20.41
C ALA A 238 4.21 16.56 21.56
N VAL A 239 3.28 17.44 21.19
CA VAL A 239 2.48 18.25 22.11
C VAL A 239 1.02 18.19 21.69
N ASN A 240 0.11 18.03 22.66
CA ASN A 240 -1.32 18.03 22.44
C ASN A 240 -2.06 18.80 23.53
N LYS A 241 -3.07 19.59 23.13
CA LYS A 241 -3.98 20.30 24.06
C LYS A 241 -5.37 20.42 23.47
N GLY A 242 -6.38 20.08 24.25
CA GLY A 242 -7.78 20.32 23.92
C GLY A 242 -8.41 21.32 24.91
N PHE A 243 -9.08 22.35 24.42
CA PHE A 243 -9.69 23.41 25.23
C PHE A 243 -11.06 23.82 24.70
N GLY A 244 -11.93 24.27 25.58
CA GLY A 244 -13.24 24.83 25.23
C GLY A 244 -13.14 26.27 24.73
N VAL A 245 -13.96 26.64 23.78
CA VAL A 245 -14.04 27.97 23.20
C VAL A 245 -15.29 28.66 23.74
N GLY A 246 -15.12 29.54 24.73
CA GLY A 246 -16.23 30.22 25.38
C GLY A 246 -17.26 29.30 26.02
N GLN A 247 -18.48 29.81 26.22
CA GLN A 247 -19.55 29.03 26.88
C GLN A 247 -20.25 28.03 25.95
N ASP A 248 -20.40 28.36 24.68
CA ASP A 248 -21.10 27.59 23.65
C ASP A 248 -20.32 27.41 22.34
N GLY A 249 -19.06 27.86 22.31
CA GLY A 249 -18.22 27.89 21.12
C GLY A 249 -17.61 26.55 20.71
N GLY A 250 -17.93 25.48 21.46
CA GLY A 250 -17.39 24.14 21.13
C GLY A 250 -16.02 23.84 21.76
N VAL A 251 -15.31 22.90 21.19
CA VAL A 251 -14.00 22.45 21.65
C VAL A 251 -13.02 22.40 20.49
N ILE A 252 -11.81 22.93 20.70
CA ILE A 252 -10.69 22.81 19.78
C ILE A 252 -9.64 21.89 20.40
N ASN A 253 -9.12 20.96 19.60
CA ASN A 253 -7.94 20.14 19.93
C ASN A 253 -6.82 20.47 18.95
N LEU A 254 -5.66 20.82 19.50
CA LEU A 254 -4.45 21.15 18.75
C LEU A 254 -3.37 20.10 19.04
N SER A 255 -2.66 19.68 18.03
CA SER A 255 -1.50 18.80 18.18
C SER A 255 -0.39 19.22 17.22
N PHE A 256 0.83 19.07 17.71
CA PHE A 256 2.07 19.26 16.95
C PHE A 256 3.05 18.15 17.27
N GLU A 257 3.77 17.67 16.26
CA GLU A 257 4.82 16.67 16.41
C GLU A 257 6.03 17.02 15.54
N HIS A 258 7.19 16.95 16.13
CA HIS A 258 8.47 16.90 15.42
C HIS A 258 9.08 15.52 15.58
N ALA A 259 9.37 14.82 14.48
CA ALA A 259 10.05 13.53 14.48
C ALA A 259 11.15 13.52 13.41
N ARG A 260 12.32 12.96 13.76
CA ARG A 260 13.45 12.81 12.87
C ARG A 260 14.06 11.42 13.01
N SER A 261 14.10 10.68 11.90
CA SER A 261 14.71 9.35 11.83
C SER A 261 15.97 9.39 10.97
N PHE A 262 16.99 8.66 11.38
CA PHE A 262 18.30 8.57 10.73
C PHE A 262 18.52 7.17 10.17
N SER A 263 19.27 7.06 9.08
CA SER A 263 19.76 5.77 8.59
C SER A 263 20.83 5.19 9.54
N ASP A 264 21.73 6.06 10.01
CA ASP A 264 22.75 5.77 11.00
C ASP A 264 22.80 6.92 12.01
N ALA A 265 22.78 6.59 13.29
CA ALA A 265 22.85 7.59 14.37
C ALA A 265 24.26 8.18 14.53
N ALA A 266 25.30 7.46 14.14
CA ALA A 266 26.68 7.93 14.12
C ALA A 266 26.95 8.88 12.95
N SER A 267 26.21 8.74 11.84
CA SER A 267 26.26 9.62 10.66
C SER A 267 24.87 10.19 10.35
N PRO A 268 24.41 11.25 11.05
CA PRO A 268 23.05 11.76 10.96
C PRO A 268 22.76 12.61 9.70
N TYR A 269 23.62 12.54 8.69
CA TYR A 269 23.49 13.29 7.44
C TYR A 269 22.31 12.82 6.60
N THR A 270 22.02 11.50 6.65
CA THR A 270 20.87 10.92 5.96
C THR A 270 19.72 10.71 6.94
N ALA A 271 18.67 11.50 6.78
CA ALA A 271 17.54 11.52 7.68
C ALA A 271 16.21 11.79 6.99
N TYR A 272 15.11 11.30 7.58
CA TYR A 272 13.76 11.74 7.27
C TYR A 272 13.20 12.57 8.43
N GLN A 273 12.58 13.70 8.12
CA GLN A 273 11.98 14.61 9.09
C GLN A 273 10.49 14.74 8.85
N ARG A 274 9.70 14.73 9.91
CA ARG A 274 8.26 14.98 9.91
C ARG A 274 7.94 16.08 10.92
N ASN A 275 7.27 17.14 10.47
CA ASN A 275 6.66 18.15 11.33
C ASN A 275 5.16 18.10 11.06
N ALA A 276 4.44 17.34 11.88
CA ALA A 276 3.02 17.13 11.72
C ALA A 276 2.23 18.07 12.63
N PHE A 277 1.13 18.61 12.12
CA PHE A 277 0.21 19.41 12.90
C PHE A 277 -1.23 18.97 12.64
N SER A 278 -2.09 19.17 13.63
CA SER A 278 -3.54 19.01 13.44
C SER A 278 -4.34 19.97 14.30
N LEU A 279 -5.50 20.33 13.76
CA LEU A 279 -6.55 21.07 14.44
C LEU A 279 -7.87 20.33 14.24
N ASN A 280 -8.56 20.03 15.34
CA ASN A 280 -9.90 19.46 15.32
C ASN A 280 -10.85 20.39 16.09
N TYR A 281 -11.91 20.84 15.43
CA TYR A 281 -12.99 21.60 16.05
C TYR A 281 -14.26 20.76 16.12
N LEU A 282 -14.88 20.70 17.27
CA LEU A 282 -16.14 20.02 17.52
C LEU A 282 -17.12 20.96 18.18
N ASN A 283 -18.31 21.09 17.59
CA ASN A 283 -19.43 21.81 18.23
C ASN A 283 -20.75 21.08 17.99
N VAL A 284 -21.72 21.34 18.85
CA VAL A 284 -23.09 20.85 18.72
C VAL A 284 -24.06 22.02 18.80
N ALA A 285 -24.64 22.36 17.66
CA ALA A 285 -25.70 23.35 17.57
C ALA A 285 -27.08 22.75 17.84
N MET A 286 -28.07 23.58 18.16
CA MET A 286 -29.48 23.19 18.39
C MET A 286 -29.64 22.04 19.41
N LYS A 287 -28.87 22.08 20.49
CA LYS A 287 -28.70 21.01 21.49
C LYS A 287 -30.01 20.40 22.04
N ASN A 288 -31.04 21.24 22.17
CA ASN A 288 -32.30 20.87 22.86
C ASN A 288 -33.44 20.39 21.94
N ARG A 289 -33.29 20.49 20.61
CA ARG A 289 -34.34 20.11 19.64
C ARG A 289 -33.86 19.05 18.67
N LEU A 290 -32.99 19.45 17.76
CA LEU A 290 -32.49 18.63 16.66
C LEU A 290 -30.97 18.82 16.58
N PRO A 291 -30.18 18.12 17.41
CA PRO A 291 -28.75 18.41 17.53
C PRO A 291 -28.03 18.23 16.19
N LEU A 292 -27.34 19.29 15.78
CA LEU A 292 -26.44 19.31 14.64
C LEU A 292 -25.00 19.30 15.16
N THR A 293 -24.32 18.19 14.96
CA THR A 293 -22.90 18.07 15.25
C THR A 293 -22.08 18.57 14.07
N VAL A 294 -21.21 19.55 14.33
CA VAL A 294 -20.25 20.09 13.37
C VAL A 294 -18.86 19.65 13.80
N ASN A 295 -18.18 18.92 12.93
CA ASN A 295 -16.78 18.54 13.12
C ASN A 295 -15.96 19.05 11.96
N VAL A 296 -14.91 19.83 12.22
CA VAL A 296 -13.94 20.31 11.24
C VAL A 296 -12.57 19.87 11.64
N GLY A 297 -11.89 19.16 10.76
CA GLY A 297 -10.52 18.70 10.95
C GLY A 297 -9.59 19.27 9.89
N ILE A 298 -8.43 19.74 10.31
CA ILE A 298 -7.32 20.12 9.42
C ILE A 298 -6.07 19.43 9.97
N ARG A 299 -5.31 18.78 9.12
CA ARG A 299 -4.01 18.20 9.46
C ARG A 299 -3.04 18.35 8.31
N GLY A 300 -1.79 18.46 8.64
CA GLY A 300 -0.72 18.57 7.66
C GLY A 300 0.61 18.06 8.18
N ASN A 301 1.52 17.93 7.25
CA ASN A 301 2.91 17.61 7.48
C ASN A 301 3.79 18.47 6.61
N ILE A 302 4.90 18.95 7.15
CA ILE A 302 5.99 19.60 6.42
C ILE A 302 7.26 18.82 6.76
N GLY A 303 7.90 18.24 5.74
CA GLY A 303 9.10 17.45 5.96
C GLY A 303 9.55 16.68 4.73
N GLY A 304 10.29 15.62 4.98
CA GLY A 304 10.79 14.75 3.92
C GLY A 304 12.16 14.19 4.21
N TYR A 305 12.73 13.58 3.21
CA TYR A 305 14.04 12.95 3.23
C TYR A 305 15.14 13.95 2.85
N ASN A 306 16.29 13.87 3.52
CA ASN A 306 17.47 14.61 3.17
C ASN A 306 18.71 13.72 3.39
N SER A 307 19.45 13.50 2.31
CA SER A 307 20.80 12.94 2.35
C SER A 307 21.75 14.08 1.97
N LYS A 308 22.39 14.68 2.97
CA LYS A 308 23.52 15.58 2.73
C LYS A 308 24.73 14.75 2.37
N ALA A 309 25.63 15.33 1.59
CA ALA A 309 26.98 14.77 1.44
C ALA A 309 27.64 14.63 2.81
N ASP A 310 28.32 13.52 3.04
CA ASP A 310 29.23 13.40 4.17
C ASP A 310 30.37 14.37 3.94
N PRO A 311 30.66 15.30 4.86
CA PRO A 311 31.76 16.24 4.70
C PRO A 311 33.13 15.55 4.52
N ASP A 312 33.28 14.34 5.06
CA ASP A 312 34.52 13.56 4.99
C ASP A 312 34.69 12.86 3.63
N GLU A 313 33.61 12.68 2.84
CA GLU A 313 33.70 12.07 1.51
C GLU A 313 34.05 13.06 0.41
N HIS A 314 34.13 14.35 0.69
CA HIS A 314 34.46 15.44 -0.27
C HIS A 314 33.56 15.47 -1.52
N LEU A 315 32.43 14.77 -1.53
CA LEU A 315 31.49 14.73 -2.62
C LEU A 315 30.32 15.70 -2.38
N ASN A 316 30.08 16.58 -3.31
CA ASN A 316 28.98 17.55 -3.25
C ASN A 316 27.64 16.97 -3.74
N SER A 317 27.47 15.66 -3.66
CA SER A 317 26.26 14.94 -4.07
C SER A 317 25.26 14.87 -2.92
N TYR A 318 23.96 15.00 -3.24
CA TYR A 318 22.89 14.86 -2.26
C TYR A 318 21.58 14.35 -2.92
N SER A 319 20.72 13.81 -2.09
CA SER A 319 19.35 13.48 -2.46
C SER A 319 18.40 14.07 -1.42
N LYS A 320 17.39 14.79 -1.87
CA LYS A 320 16.34 15.37 -1.03
C LYS A 320 14.99 14.94 -1.56
N ALA A 321 14.04 14.69 -0.68
CA ALA A 321 12.66 14.46 -1.06
C ALA A 321 11.74 15.25 -0.15
N ARG A 322 10.96 16.15 -0.71
CA ARG A 322 9.86 16.80 -0.02
C ARG A 322 8.70 15.81 0.09
N ASP A 323 8.08 15.73 1.25
CA ASP A 323 6.92 14.88 1.51
C ASP A 323 5.92 15.68 2.34
N ASN A 324 5.44 16.80 1.77
CA ASN A 324 4.47 17.67 2.41
C ASN A 324 3.05 17.17 2.14
N SER A 325 2.18 17.32 3.11
CA SER A 325 0.77 16.97 2.94
C SER A 325 -0.14 17.92 3.71
N LEU A 326 -1.31 18.17 3.15
CA LEU A 326 -2.39 18.90 3.78
C LEU A 326 -3.70 18.16 3.52
N SER A 327 -4.50 17.98 4.54
CA SER A 327 -5.83 17.41 4.40
C SER A 327 -6.80 18.05 5.36
N GLY A 328 -8.06 18.15 4.93
CA GLY A 328 -9.12 18.70 5.73
C GLY A 328 -10.43 17.96 5.51
N ASN A 329 -11.28 17.98 6.52
CA ASN A 329 -12.62 17.47 6.43
C ASN A 329 -13.60 18.37 7.21
N ILE A 330 -14.82 18.40 6.71
CA ILE A 330 -15.99 18.91 7.42
C ILE A 330 -17.02 17.80 7.49
N ARG A 331 -17.55 17.53 8.67
CA ARG A 331 -18.62 16.56 8.87
C ARG A 331 -19.75 17.22 9.64
N LEU A 332 -20.90 17.25 9.02
CA LEU A 332 -22.15 17.70 9.60
C LEU A 332 -23.00 16.45 9.84
N ASN A 333 -23.40 16.22 11.08
CA ASN A 333 -24.29 15.11 11.39
C ASN A 333 -25.50 15.67 12.12
N TRP A 334 -26.66 15.62 11.46
CA TRP A 334 -27.91 16.15 11.94
C TRP A 334 -28.83 15.04 12.43
N GLN A 335 -29.10 15.03 13.72
CA GLN A 335 -30.03 14.11 14.35
C GLN A 335 -31.45 14.66 14.23
N LEU A 336 -32.20 14.18 13.25
CA LEU A 336 -33.58 14.59 12.97
C LEU A 336 -34.58 13.82 13.80
N ASN A 337 -34.27 12.55 14.06
CA ASN A 337 -35.05 11.63 14.87
C ASN A 337 -36.55 11.60 14.49
N GLN A 338 -36.86 11.69 13.19
CA GLN A 338 -38.20 11.59 12.64
C GLN A 338 -38.56 10.10 12.39
N PRO A 339 -39.86 9.76 12.33
CA PRO A 339 -40.27 8.37 12.06
C PRO A 339 -39.76 7.81 10.73
N TRP A 340 -39.46 8.67 9.76
CA TRP A 340 -38.98 8.33 8.43
C TRP A 340 -37.48 8.59 8.21
N LEU A 341 -36.80 9.29 9.11
CA LEU A 341 -35.37 9.62 9.03
C LEU A 341 -34.76 9.87 10.43
N THR A 342 -33.81 9.06 10.81
CA THR A 342 -33.16 9.20 12.13
C THR A 342 -32.08 10.25 12.10
N SER A 343 -31.17 10.17 11.12
CA SER A 343 -30.08 11.14 10.98
C SER A 343 -29.70 11.37 9.52
N LEU A 344 -29.16 12.55 9.25
CA LEU A 344 -28.58 12.95 7.97
C LEU A 344 -27.14 13.38 8.19
N GLN A 345 -26.22 12.81 7.45
CA GLN A 345 -24.80 13.17 7.49
C GLN A 345 -24.32 13.69 6.14
N LEU A 346 -23.71 14.88 6.17
CA LEU A 346 -22.95 15.41 5.05
C LEU A 346 -21.48 15.47 5.43
N MET A 347 -20.61 14.96 4.57
CA MET A 347 -19.17 15.00 4.76
C MET A 347 -18.49 15.49 3.49
N GLY A 348 -17.66 16.52 3.62
CA GLY A 348 -16.69 16.96 2.62
C GLY A 348 -15.28 16.67 3.10
N ALA A 349 -14.42 16.18 2.22
CA ALA A 349 -13.02 15.93 2.53
C ALA A 349 -12.13 16.24 1.34
N ALA A 350 -10.92 16.76 1.62
CA ALA A 350 -9.90 17.02 0.63
C ALA A 350 -8.52 16.62 1.18
N SER A 351 -7.67 16.12 0.31
CA SER A 351 -6.27 15.83 0.63
C SER A 351 -5.36 16.20 -0.53
N PHE A 352 -4.26 16.85 -0.22
CA PHE A 352 -3.21 17.24 -1.13
C PHE A 352 -1.86 16.75 -0.61
N SER A 353 -0.99 16.29 -1.50
CA SER A 353 0.40 15.97 -1.18
C SER A 353 1.31 16.63 -2.19
N ASP A 354 2.41 17.21 -1.72
CA ASP A 354 3.50 17.76 -2.54
C ASP A 354 4.73 16.89 -2.31
N ARG A 355 4.97 15.98 -3.25
CA ARG A 355 6.09 15.04 -3.25
C ARG A 355 7.03 15.38 -4.38
N ARG A 356 8.16 15.97 -4.03
CA ARG A 356 9.20 16.32 -4.99
C ARG A 356 10.54 15.79 -4.50
N SER A 357 11.10 14.85 -5.23
CA SER A 357 12.49 14.46 -5.04
C SER A 357 13.42 15.32 -5.90
N GLU A 358 14.59 15.59 -5.36
CA GLU A 358 15.68 16.31 -5.99
C GLU A 358 16.96 15.51 -5.78
N VAL A 359 17.63 15.17 -6.86
CA VAL A 359 18.90 14.45 -6.84
C VAL A 359 19.95 15.35 -7.49
N TYR A 360 21.03 15.62 -6.75
CA TYR A 360 22.22 16.28 -7.26
C TYR A 360 23.37 15.29 -7.19
N SER A 361 23.83 14.85 -8.32
CA SER A 361 24.80 13.76 -8.44
C SER A 361 25.88 14.09 -9.44
N THR A 362 27.01 13.44 -9.30
CA THR A 362 28.14 13.54 -10.21
C THR A 362 27.92 12.67 -11.44
N ALA A 363 28.41 13.14 -12.57
CA ALA A 363 28.54 12.39 -13.79
C ALA A 363 29.90 12.67 -14.42
N SER A 364 30.42 11.74 -15.22
CA SER A 364 31.68 11.90 -15.94
C SER A 364 31.66 11.10 -17.23
N SER A 365 32.37 11.61 -18.25
CA SER A 365 32.62 10.89 -19.48
C SER A 365 33.97 11.31 -20.06
N ALA A 366 34.74 10.35 -20.57
CA ALA A 366 35.99 10.59 -21.24
C ALA A 366 35.80 11.15 -22.65
N SER A 367 34.63 10.94 -23.29
CA SER A 367 34.29 11.39 -24.62
C SER A 367 32.86 11.96 -24.67
N THR A 368 32.60 12.83 -25.61
CA THR A 368 31.29 13.38 -25.88
C THR A 368 30.28 12.26 -26.16
N GLN A 369 29.18 12.25 -25.41
CA GLN A 369 28.10 11.29 -25.55
C GLN A 369 26.80 11.98 -25.97
N PRO A 370 25.99 11.36 -26.84
CA PRO A 370 24.69 11.90 -27.22
C PRO A 370 23.65 11.63 -26.12
N TYR A 371 22.90 12.65 -25.70
CA TYR A 371 21.76 12.56 -24.81
C TYR A 371 20.47 12.87 -25.56
N LEU A 372 19.52 11.93 -25.56
CA LEU A 372 18.35 11.95 -26.41
C LEU A 372 17.12 12.43 -25.62
N HIS A 373 16.41 13.42 -26.17
CA HIS A 373 15.22 14.05 -25.58
C HIS A 373 14.01 14.05 -26.53
N THR A 374 14.16 13.58 -27.79
CA THR A 374 13.11 13.58 -28.81
C THR A 374 11.89 12.76 -28.39
N LEU A 375 10.70 13.29 -28.67
CA LEU A 375 9.41 12.65 -28.42
C LEU A 375 8.76 12.12 -29.71
N THR A 376 9.31 12.44 -30.86
CA THR A 376 8.76 12.10 -32.18
C THR A 376 9.59 11.03 -32.90
N GLU A 377 8.93 10.27 -33.77
CA GLU A 377 9.61 9.33 -34.66
C GLU A 377 10.47 10.04 -35.69
N GLY A 378 11.62 9.45 -36.01
CA GLY A 378 12.48 9.92 -37.07
C GLY A 378 13.96 9.92 -36.77
N TYR A 379 14.74 10.36 -37.77
CA TYR A 379 16.18 10.49 -37.65
C TYR A 379 16.57 11.88 -37.15
N ASN A 380 17.42 11.92 -36.15
CA ASN A 380 17.88 13.15 -35.49
C ASN A 380 19.40 13.11 -35.32
N ILE A 381 20.03 14.27 -35.49
CA ILE A 381 21.46 14.48 -35.33
C ILE A 381 21.74 15.09 -33.98
N ALA A 382 22.81 14.68 -33.33
CA ALA A 382 23.27 15.28 -32.09
C ALA A 382 23.91 16.66 -32.37
N GLU A 383 23.44 17.66 -31.64
CA GLU A 383 23.87 19.05 -31.77
C GLU A 383 24.47 19.57 -30.46
N ASP A 384 25.28 20.59 -30.59
CA ASP A 384 25.82 21.34 -29.46
C ASP A 384 24.69 22.17 -28.83
N TYR A 385 24.51 22.03 -27.52
CA TYR A 385 23.49 22.76 -26.77
C TYR A 385 23.58 24.29 -26.94
N ASP A 386 24.79 24.85 -26.94
CA ASP A 386 24.99 26.29 -27.03
C ASP A 386 24.62 26.82 -28.43
N LYS A 387 24.58 25.96 -29.44
CA LYS A 387 24.14 26.31 -30.82
C LYS A 387 22.66 26.09 -31.02
N ASN A 388 22.11 25.02 -30.44
CA ASN A 388 20.69 24.66 -30.51
C ASN A 388 20.17 24.10 -29.20
N PRO A 389 19.73 24.97 -28.26
CA PRO A 389 19.19 24.50 -26.98
C PRO A 389 17.92 23.65 -27.08
N SER A 390 17.26 23.66 -28.23
CA SER A 390 16.04 22.85 -28.49
C SER A 390 16.30 21.60 -29.31
N ALA A 391 17.58 21.21 -29.51
CA ALA A 391 17.93 19.99 -30.23
C ALA A 391 17.30 18.74 -29.60
N ASN A 392 16.84 17.84 -30.44
CA ASN A 392 16.29 16.55 -30.01
C ASN A 392 17.35 15.62 -29.38
N ILE A 393 18.60 15.80 -29.78
CA ILE A 393 19.77 15.08 -29.25
C ILE A 393 20.84 16.11 -28.92
N ILE A 394 21.32 16.10 -27.71
CA ILE A 394 22.32 17.05 -27.22
C ILE A 394 23.65 16.30 -27.05
N LEU A 395 24.72 16.90 -27.51
CA LEU A 395 26.08 16.43 -27.23
C LEU A 395 26.43 16.80 -25.80
N GLY A 396 26.54 15.78 -24.94
CA GLY A 396 26.89 15.95 -23.55
C GLY A 396 28.34 16.39 -23.34
N PRO A 397 28.68 16.94 -22.17
CA PRO A 397 30.01 17.40 -21.84
C PRO A 397 31.01 16.25 -21.69
N THR A 398 32.29 16.58 -21.70
CA THR A 398 33.39 15.70 -21.32
C THR A 398 33.97 16.12 -19.98
N GLY A 399 34.71 15.19 -19.33
CA GLY A 399 35.29 15.41 -18.02
C GLY A 399 34.32 15.08 -16.90
N TYR A 400 34.16 15.96 -15.93
CA TYR A 400 33.40 15.74 -14.71
C TYR A 400 32.41 16.88 -14.47
N TRP A 401 31.13 16.55 -14.24
CA TRP A 401 30.10 17.55 -14.00
C TRP A 401 29.05 17.07 -13.00
N TYR A 402 28.15 17.98 -12.62
CA TYR A 402 27.02 17.67 -11.75
C TYR A 402 25.69 17.71 -12.52
N VAL A 403 24.82 16.79 -12.20
CA VAL A 403 23.46 16.67 -12.75
C VAL A 403 22.44 16.90 -11.66
N LYS A 404 21.49 17.80 -11.91
CA LYS A 404 20.37 18.08 -11.01
C LYS A 404 19.07 17.66 -11.63
N GLY A 405 18.51 16.58 -11.10
CA GLY A 405 17.27 15.99 -11.56
C GLY A 405 16.17 16.09 -10.52
N PHE A 406 14.91 16.12 -10.97
CA PHE A 406 13.72 16.19 -10.14
C PHE A 406 12.70 15.14 -10.55
N ASN A 407 11.91 14.67 -9.57
CA ASN A 407 10.65 13.96 -9.81
C ASN A 407 9.57 14.62 -8.96
N ASP A 408 8.55 15.17 -9.60
CA ASP A 408 7.50 15.98 -8.98
C ASP A 408 6.15 15.27 -9.14
N SER A 409 5.53 14.92 -8.00
CA SER A 409 4.23 14.26 -7.92
C SER A 409 3.36 15.01 -6.91
N LYS A 410 2.18 15.46 -7.34
CA LYS A 410 1.24 16.25 -6.55
C LYS A 410 -0.16 15.63 -6.56
N PRO A 411 -0.33 14.47 -5.90
CA PRO A 411 -1.64 13.84 -5.77
C PRO A 411 -2.63 14.74 -5.03
N PHE A 412 -3.83 14.86 -5.60
CA PHE A 412 -4.95 15.58 -5.02
C PHE A 412 -6.21 14.72 -5.07
N ASN A 413 -6.90 14.59 -3.92
CA ASN A 413 -8.18 13.91 -3.81
C ASN A 413 -9.18 14.82 -3.10
N TYR A 414 -10.44 14.79 -3.55
CA TYR A 414 -11.54 15.32 -2.79
C TYR A 414 -12.77 14.43 -2.89
N SER A 415 -13.60 14.46 -1.85
CA SER A 415 -14.80 13.67 -1.77
C SER A 415 -15.93 14.42 -1.09
N VAL A 416 -17.13 14.14 -1.53
CA VAL A 416 -18.38 14.58 -0.88
C VAL A 416 -19.23 13.34 -0.68
N LYS A 417 -19.71 13.13 0.55
CA LYS A 417 -20.54 11.99 0.92
C LYS A 417 -21.79 12.49 1.63
N LEU A 418 -22.95 12.08 1.16
CA LEU A 418 -24.25 12.25 1.82
C LEU A 418 -24.74 10.88 2.29
N LYS A 419 -25.16 10.78 3.56
CA LYS A 419 -25.66 9.56 4.15
C LYS A 419 -26.90 9.84 4.99
N ALA A 420 -27.91 9.00 4.87
CA ALA A 420 -29.12 9.02 5.65
C ALA A 420 -29.28 7.69 6.39
N ASP A 421 -29.57 7.74 7.67
CA ASP A 421 -29.84 6.57 8.50
C ASP A 421 -31.30 6.62 8.97
N TRP A 422 -31.97 5.48 8.82
CA TRP A 422 -33.32 5.28 9.34
C TRP A 422 -33.33 4.08 10.28
N SER A 423 -33.63 4.33 11.56
CA SER A 423 -33.72 3.30 12.59
C SER A 423 -35.16 3.14 13.01
N HIS A 424 -35.73 1.95 12.86
CA HIS A 424 -37.11 1.66 13.23
C HIS A 424 -37.25 0.26 13.84
N THR A 425 -38.21 0.11 14.71
CA THR A 425 -38.50 -1.17 15.35
C THR A 425 -39.92 -1.62 15.01
N PHE A 426 -40.06 -2.78 14.36
CA PHE A 426 -41.31 -3.45 14.08
C PHE A 426 -41.51 -4.62 15.06
N GLY A 427 -42.40 -4.48 16.03
CA GLY A 427 -42.50 -5.45 17.10
C GLY A 427 -41.19 -5.63 17.86
N ASN A 428 -40.60 -6.82 17.79
CA ASN A 428 -39.31 -7.13 18.39
C ASN A 428 -38.14 -7.03 17.42
N VAL A 429 -38.40 -6.74 16.14
CA VAL A 429 -37.37 -6.67 15.11
C VAL A 429 -36.92 -5.22 14.95
N ARG A 430 -35.62 -4.99 15.15
CA ARG A 430 -35.00 -3.68 14.93
C ARG A 430 -34.37 -3.64 13.56
N ASN A 431 -34.70 -2.60 12.81
CA ASN A 431 -34.17 -2.30 11.48
C ASN A 431 -33.33 -1.04 11.54
N LEU A 432 -32.23 -1.06 10.85
CA LEU A 432 -31.37 0.11 10.58
C LEU A 432 -31.01 0.13 9.11
N LEU A 433 -31.71 0.97 8.35
CA LEU A 433 -31.42 1.23 6.96
C LEU A 433 -30.48 2.43 6.84
N MET A 434 -29.40 2.24 6.14
CA MET A 434 -28.47 3.26 5.74
C MET A 434 -28.52 3.38 4.22
N ALA A 435 -28.69 4.60 3.70
CA ALA A 435 -28.56 4.89 2.27
C ALA A 435 -27.67 6.10 2.05
N GLY A 436 -26.89 6.11 0.98
CA GLY A 436 -26.02 7.22 0.72
C GLY A 436 -25.51 7.33 -0.71
N ALA A 437 -24.94 8.50 -0.98
CA ALA A 437 -24.26 8.84 -2.22
C ALA A 437 -22.87 9.39 -1.90
N GLU A 438 -21.90 9.04 -2.72
CA GLU A 438 -20.53 9.51 -2.61
C GLU A 438 -20.01 9.94 -3.97
N TRP A 439 -19.32 11.04 -4.01
CA TRP A 439 -18.54 11.48 -5.15
C TRP A 439 -17.10 11.70 -4.74
N THR A 440 -16.17 11.10 -5.47
CA THR A 440 -14.73 11.28 -5.27
C THR A 440 -14.08 11.69 -6.58
N SER A 441 -13.09 12.55 -6.50
CA SER A 441 -12.25 12.93 -7.64
C SER A 441 -10.79 12.87 -7.25
N THR A 442 -10.00 12.36 -8.16
CA THR A 442 -8.57 12.08 -7.96
C THR A 442 -7.79 12.54 -9.17
N HIS A 443 -6.74 13.32 -8.99
CA HIS A 443 -5.80 13.70 -10.03
C HIS A 443 -4.38 13.91 -9.49
N ASN A 444 -3.40 14.07 -10.38
CA ASN A 444 -2.03 14.39 -10.03
C ASN A 444 -1.58 15.64 -10.78
N GLY A 445 -1.24 16.72 -10.06
CA GLY A 445 -0.79 18.00 -10.61
C GLY A 445 0.74 18.10 -10.73
N GLY A 446 1.47 17.00 -10.66
CA GLY A 446 2.93 16.99 -10.74
C GLY A 446 3.46 17.02 -12.18
N ARG A 447 4.66 17.58 -12.35
CA ARG A 447 5.34 17.62 -13.64
C ARG A 447 5.94 16.26 -14.06
N GLY A 448 6.16 15.35 -13.10
CA GLY A 448 6.93 14.12 -13.34
C GLY A 448 8.43 14.35 -13.27
N THR A 449 9.22 13.59 -14.03
CA THR A 449 10.69 13.73 -14.05
C THR A 449 11.11 14.86 -14.98
N TYR A 450 12.04 15.70 -14.53
CA TYR A 450 12.67 16.76 -15.31
C TYR A 450 14.04 17.11 -14.75
N TYR A 451 14.84 17.87 -15.54
CA TYR A 451 16.18 18.31 -15.18
C TYR A 451 16.26 19.84 -15.18
N ASP A 452 17.17 20.39 -14.36
CA ASP A 452 17.36 21.83 -14.21
C ASP A 452 18.03 22.45 -15.46
N ASP A 453 19.07 21.78 -15.94
CA ASP A 453 19.84 22.19 -17.12
C ASP A 453 19.95 21.03 -18.09
N LEU A 454 19.39 21.19 -19.30
CA LEU A 454 19.42 20.16 -20.33
C LEU A 454 20.83 19.87 -20.88
N ARG A 455 21.76 20.78 -20.75
CA ARG A 455 23.19 20.58 -21.10
C ARG A 455 23.79 19.37 -20.40
N TYR A 456 23.40 19.18 -19.16
CA TYR A 456 23.92 18.14 -18.25
C TYR A 456 22.94 16.99 -18.03
N ALA A 457 21.75 17.08 -18.61
CA ALA A 457 20.72 16.05 -18.45
C ALA A 457 21.07 14.77 -19.21
N PRO A 458 20.95 13.60 -18.62
CA PRO A 458 21.09 12.32 -19.33
C PRO A 458 19.95 12.13 -20.31
N THR A 459 19.99 11.05 -21.09
CA THR A 459 18.84 10.63 -21.92
C THR A 459 17.59 10.47 -21.06
N TRP A 460 16.54 11.22 -21.37
CA TRP A 460 15.25 11.18 -20.68
C TRP A 460 14.11 11.65 -21.60
N ARG A 461 12.89 11.37 -21.18
CA ARG A 461 11.68 11.82 -21.88
C ARG A 461 10.72 12.47 -20.90
N GLU A 462 10.16 13.60 -21.28
CA GLU A 462 9.14 14.26 -20.45
C GLU A 462 7.86 13.42 -20.44
N TYR A 463 7.40 13.11 -19.24
CA TYR A 463 6.11 12.47 -19.01
C TYR A 463 5.40 13.18 -17.88
N ARG A 464 4.45 14.05 -18.24
CA ARG A 464 3.77 14.94 -17.30
C ARG A 464 2.61 14.23 -16.61
N TYR A 465 2.60 14.25 -15.31
CA TYR A 465 1.52 13.66 -14.50
C TYR A 465 0.27 14.55 -14.52
N ASP A 466 0.44 15.89 -14.57
CA ASP A 466 -0.63 16.87 -14.65
C ASP A 466 -1.40 16.84 -15.98
N ALA A 467 -0.85 16.22 -17.02
CA ALA A 467 -1.53 15.99 -18.29
C ALA A 467 -2.49 14.78 -18.26
N GLN A 468 -2.44 13.97 -17.20
CA GLN A 468 -3.29 12.77 -17.11
C GLN A 468 -4.73 13.12 -16.71
N PRO A 469 -5.74 12.48 -17.33
CA PRO A 469 -7.14 12.74 -17.01
C PRO A 469 -7.48 12.43 -15.56
N ALA A 470 -8.26 13.30 -14.91
CA ALA A 470 -8.78 13.07 -13.58
C ALA A 470 -9.76 11.89 -13.56
N MET A 471 -9.68 11.06 -12.51
CA MET A 471 -10.61 9.95 -12.28
C MET A 471 -11.69 10.40 -11.31
N ASN A 472 -12.94 10.42 -11.76
CA ASN A 472 -14.12 10.68 -10.95
C ASN A 472 -14.85 9.37 -10.67
N ASN A 473 -15.25 9.15 -9.42
CA ASN A 473 -16.06 8.00 -9.04
C ASN A 473 -17.30 8.47 -8.30
N MET A 474 -18.46 8.10 -8.79
CA MET A 474 -19.77 8.32 -8.17
C MET A 474 -20.25 6.99 -7.62
N ALA A 475 -20.75 6.96 -6.40
CA ALA A 475 -21.29 5.75 -5.81
C ALA A 475 -22.64 6.01 -5.18
N LEU A 476 -23.56 5.05 -5.37
CA LEU A 476 -24.80 4.94 -4.61
C LEU A 476 -24.76 3.65 -3.81
N TYR A 477 -25.18 3.71 -2.55
CA TYR A 477 -25.17 2.53 -1.69
C TYR A 477 -26.35 2.52 -0.73
N ALA A 478 -26.79 1.31 -0.38
CA ALA A 478 -27.76 1.09 0.66
C ALA A 478 -27.41 -0.19 1.43
N GLU A 479 -27.58 -0.17 2.74
CA GLU A 479 -27.31 -1.29 3.65
C GLU A 479 -28.41 -1.37 4.71
N GLU A 480 -29.01 -2.54 4.84
CA GLU A 480 -30.01 -2.84 5.86
C GLU A 480 -29.42 -3.76 6.90
N LYS A 481 -29.52 -3.38 8.17
CA LYS A 481 -29.20 -4.21 9.33
C LYS A 481 -30.45 -4.55 10.10
N VAL A 482 -30.79 -5.82 10.11
CA VAL A 482 -31.93 -6.39 10.84
C VAL A 482 -31.40 -7.09 12.08
N SER A 483 -31.95 -6.76 13.24
CA SER A 483 -31.60 -7.38 14.53
C SER A 483 -32.84 -7.98 15.20
N VAL A 484 -32.79 -9.29 15.45
CA VAL A 484 -33.92 -10.06 16.00
C VAL A 484 -33.47 -10.69 17.33
N PRO A 485 -34.07 -10.31 18.45
CA PRO A 485 -33.87 -11.04 19.71
C PRO A 485 -34.38 -12.49 19.57
N THR A 486 -33.60 -13.45 20.07
CA THR A 486 -33.94 -14.86 20.04
C THR A 486 -34.21 -15.39 21.44
N ALA A 487 -34.71 -16.62 21.56
CA ALA A 487 -34.97 -17.26 22.83
C ALA A 487 -33.71 -17.30 23.73
N LYS A 488 -33.86 -17.35 25.02
CA LYS A 488 -32.79 -17.44 26.03
C LYS A 488 -31.83 -16.22 26.06
N GLY A 489 -32.31 -15.05 25.60
CA GLY A 489 -31.52 -13.82 25.60
C GLY A 489 -30.45 -13.75 24.48
N GLY A 490 -30.62 -14.52 23.41
CA GLY A 490 -29.81 -14.48 22.25
C GLY A 490 -30.18 -13.33 21.30
N LEU A 491 -29.36 -13.10 20.28
CA LEU A 491 -29.55 -12.07 19.25
C LEU A 491 -29.07 -12.58 17.89
N PHE A 492 -29.94 -12.51 16.91
CA PHE A 492 -29.55 -12.69 15.51
C PHE A 492 -29.48 -11.33 14.81
N GLU A 493 -28.40 -11.08 14.08
CA GLU A 493 -28.23 -9.89 13.26
C GLU A 493 -27.85 -10.30 11.83
N LEU A 494 -28.49 -9.65 10.87
CA LEU A 494 -28.21 -9.77 9.45
C LEU A 494 -27.98 -8.38 8.88
N THR A 495 -26.86 -8.18 8.22
CA THR A 495 -26.55 -6.95 7.49
C THR A 495 -26.39 -7.29 6.02
N ALA A 496 -27.19 -6.70 5.15
CA ALA A 496 -27.11 -6.89 3.71
C ALA A 496 -27.06 -5.52 3.00
N GLY A 497 -26.18 -5.37 2.07
CA GLY A 497 -26.00 -4.10 1.39
C GLY A 497 -25.53 -4.24 -0.06
N LEU A 498 -25.77 -3.18 -0.80
CA LEU A 498 -25.40 -3.06 -2.20
C LEU A 498 -24.77 -1.70 -2.45
N ARG A 499 -23.66 -1.70 -3.20
CA ARG A 499 -23.00 -0.49 -3.68
C ARG A 499 -22.77 -0.59 -5.18
N GLU A 500 -23.16 0.46 -5.88
CA GLU A 500 -22.84 0.69 -7.28
C GLU A 500 -21.85 1.85 -7.39
N ASP A 501 -20.70 1.60 -8.00
CA ASP A 501 -19.71 2.61 -8.32
C ASP A 501 -19.70 2.87 -9.83
N LEU A 502 -19.77 4.13 -10.22
CA LEU A 502 -19.64 4.62 -11.59
C LEU A 502 -18.36 5.44 -11.71
N THR A 503 -17.33 4.85 -12.29
CA THR A 503 -16.08 5.54 -12.57
C THR A 503 -16.16 6.24 -13.92
N ILE A 504 -15.81 7.54 -13.96
CA ILE A 504 -15.84 8.40 -15.15
C ILE A 504 -14.44 9.02 -15.30
N ILE A 505 -13.80 8.72 -16.43
CA ILE A 505 -12.48 9.26 -16.79
C ILE A 505 -12.59 9.87 -18.18
N ARG A 506 -12.90 11.17 -18.24
CA ARG A 506 -13.05 11.89 -19.51
C ARG A 506 -11.73 11.90 -20.28
N HIS A 507 -11.81 11.91 -21.60
CA HIS A 507 -10.63 11.96 -22.51
C HIS A 507 -9.67 10.77 -22.33
N SER A 508 -10.17 9.61 -21.88
CA SER A 508 -9.38 8.38 -21.73
C SER A 508 -9.98 7.22 -22.52
N LYS A 509 -9.27 6.09 -22.55
CA LYS A 509 -9.77 4.81 -23.07
C LYS A 509 -10.87 4.17 -22.19
N TYR A 510 -11.15 4.76 -21.02
CA TYR A 510 -12.09 4.27 -20.00
C TYR A 510 -13.14 5.33 -19.64
N PRO A 511 -13.93 5.85 -20.61
CA PRO A 511 -14.76 7.03 -20.37
C PRO A 511 -15.82 6.80 -19.29
N ARG A 512 -16.31 5.54 -19.15
CA ARG A 512 -17.30 5.18 -18.15
C ARG A 512 -17.22 3.68 -17.83
N VAL A 513 -17.06 3.35 -16.54
CA VAL A 513 -17.04 1.96 -16.04
C VAL A 513 -17.92 1.85 -14.81
N SER A 514 -18.87 0.93 -14.84
CA SER A 514 -19.76 0.61 -13.71
C SER A 514 -19.30 -0.66 -12.99
N SER A 515 -19.50 -0.71 -11.67
CA SER A 515 -19.18 -1.89 -10.86
C SER A 515 -20.10 -2.04 -9.65
N LEU A 516 -20.64 -3.26 -9.47
CA LEU A 516 -21.56 -3.61 -8.41
C LEU A 516 -20.86 -4.42 -7.31
N SER A 517 -21.11 -4.08 -6.05
CA SER A 517 -20.46 -4.64 -4.85
C SER A 517 -21.50 -5.05 -3.80
N PRO A 518 -22.16 -6.24 -3.93
CA PRO A 518 -23.02 -6.77 -2.89
C PRO A 518 -22.21 -7.30 -1.71
N ARG A 519 -22.74 -7.13 -0.48
CA ARG A 519 -22.15 -7.63 0.77
C ARG A 519 -23.23 -8.10 1.73
N ILE A 520 -22.95 -9.19 2.42
CA ILE A 520 -23.84 -9.74 3.45
C ILE A 520 -23.00 -10.26 4.62
N ASN A 521 -23.38 -9.88 5.82
CA ASN A 521 -22.78 -10.31 7.07
C ASN A 521 -23.87 -10.76 8.03
N SER A 522 -23.64 -11.82 8.77
CA SER A 522 -24.53 -12.30 9.80
C SER A 522 -23.81 -12.55 11.12
N ARG A 523 -24.48 -12.33 12.21
CA ARG A 523 -24.00 -12.64 13.56
C ARG A 523 -25.10 -13.29 14.38
N TYR A 524 -24.75 -14.33 15.10
CA TYR A 524 -25.62 -14.99 16.04
C TYR A 524 -24.99 -15.02 17.43
N VAL A 525 -25.60 -14.36 18.37
CA VAL A 525 -25.27 -14.43 19.81
C VAL A 525 -26.18 -15.47 20.43
N PHE A 526 -25.65 -16.60 20.82
CA PHE A 526 -26.42 -17.65 21.48
C PHE A 526 -26.83 -17.25 22.91
N PHE A 527 -25.87 -16.68 23.63
CA PHE A 527 -26.04 -16.12 24.96
C PHE A 527 -24.85 -15.21 25.31
N SER A 528 -25.07 -14.29 26.23
CA SER A 528 -24.05 -13.37 26.74
C SER A 528 -24.26 -13.11 28.21
N GLY A 529 -23.18 -13.05 29.02
CA GLY A 529 -23.20 -12.75 30.44
C GLY A 529 -23.78 -13.84 31.32
N ARG A 530 -23.83 -15.11 30.85
CA ARG A 530 -24.34 -16.23 31.66
C ARG A 530 -23.40 -16.56 32.82
N LYS A 531 -23.98 -16.89 34.00
CA LYS A 531 -23.23 -17.42 35.15
C LYS A 531 -22.93 -18.93 34.97
N ALA A 532 -22.21 -19.30 33.92
CA ALA A 532 -21.85 -20.67 33.61
C ALA A 532 -20.36 -20.74 33.27
N TRP A 533 -19.81 -21.96 33.03
CA TRP A 533 -18.43 -22.12 32.64
C TRP A 533 -18.15 -21.43 31.28
N VAL A 534 -19.10 -21.53 30.36
CA VAL A 534 -19.13 -20.68 29.14
C VAL A 534 -20.12 -19.56 29.35
N SER A 535 -19.64 -18.33 29.44
CA SER A 535 -20.46 -17.14 29.71
C SER A 535 -20.97 -16.44 28.46
N ASP A 536 -20.22 -16.51 27.35
CA ASP A 536 -20.54 -15.93 26.05
C ASP A 536 -20.23 -16.92 24.93
N LEU A 537 -21.15 -17.00 23.97
CA LEU A 537 -20.92 -17.74 22.70
C LEU A 537 -21.53 -16.94 21.53
N ARG A 538 -20.70 -16.63 20.54
CA ARG A 538 -21.10 -15.88 19.35
C ARG A 538 -20.47 -16.48 18.11
N LEU A 539 -21.22 -16.46 17.02
CA LEU A 539 -20.75 -16.80 15.68
C LEU A 539 -21.00 -15.63 14.73
N HIS A 540 -20.12 -15.46 13.78
CA HIS A 540 -20.37 -14.57 12.64
C HIS A 540 -19.94 -15.26 11.34
N ALA A 541 -20.58 -14.90 10.24
CA ALA A 541 -20.23 -15.31 8.92
C ALA A 541 -20.70 -14.27 7.90
N GLY A 542 -19.94 -14.11 6.84
CA GLY A 542 -20.26 -13.14 5.78
C GLY A 542 -19.65 -13.50 4.43
N TRP A 543 -20.21 -12.88 3.41
CA TRP A 543 -19.72 -12.88 2.05
C TRP A 543 -19.87 -11.50 1.44
N GLY A 544 -18.88 -11.09 0.65
CA GLY A 544 -18.97 -9.82 -0.06
C GLY A 544 -18.09 -9.77 -1.30
N LYS A 545 -18.50 -8.94 -2.23
CA LYS A 545 -17.72 -8.54 -3.38
C LYS A 545 -17.23 -7.12 -3.18
N SER A 546 -15.93 -6.91 -3.31
CA SER A 546 -15.28 -5.60 -3.23
C SER A 546 -14.49 -5.32 -4.49
N VAL A 547 -14.57 -4.09 -4.99
CA VAL A 547 -13.91 -3.65 -6.22
C VAL A 547 -12.79 -2.68 -5.87
N LYS A 548 -11.61 -2.87 -6.47
CA LYS A 548 -10.47 -1.97 -6.36
C LYS A 548 -10.23 -1.25 -7.68
N LEU A 549 -10.33 0.08 -7.66
CA LEU A 549 -10.05 0.92 -8.82
C LEU A 549 -8.55 0.88 -9.17
N PRO A 550 -8.19 1.01 -10.45
CA PRO A 550 -6.79 1.06 -10.85
C PRO A 550 -6.12 2.37 -10.42
N SER A 551 -4.80 2.34 -10.24
CA SER A 551 -4.01 3.56 -10.06
C SER A 551 -3.68 4.21 -11.40
N PHE A 552 -3.23 5.46 -11.38
CA PHE A 552 -2.77 6.16 -12.59
C PHE A 552 -1.61 5.45 -13.27
N GLN A 553 -0.71 4.84 -12.52
CA GLN A 553 0.36 4.00 -13.07
C GLN A 553 -0.18 2.83 -13.91
N ILE A 554 -1.33 2.28 -13.53
CA ILE A 554 -1.99 1.17 -14.24
C ILE A 554 -2.76 1.68 -15.47
N LEU A 555 -3.45 2.82 -15.34
CA LEU A 555 -4.23 3.43 -16.42
C LEU A 555 -3.35 4.11 -17.48
N TYR A 556 -2.29 4.76 -17.03
CA TYR A 556 -1.41 5.64 -17.81
C TYR A 556 0.05 5.25 -17.60
N PRO A 557 0.47 4.06 -18.07
CA PRO A 557 1.90 3.73 -18.06
C PRO A 557 2.67 4.72 -18.93
N SER A 558 3.92 5.00 -18.56
CA SER A 558 4.75 5.93 -19.32
C SER A 558 5.10 5.37 -20.69
N PRO A 559 5.14 6.19 -21.75
CA PRO A 559 5.63 5.79 -23.06
C PRO A 559 7.08 5.28 -23.02
N SER A 560 7.42 4.39 -23.93
CA SER A 560 8.78 3.93 -24.16
C SER A 560 9.30 4.46 -25.49
N TYR A 561 10.59 4.71 -25.53
CA TYR A 561 11.29 5.18 -26.72
C TYR A 561 12.45 4.25 -27.03
N ARG A 562 12.60 3.85 -28.28
CA ARG A 562 13.73 3.06 -28.73
C ARG A 562 14.62 3.91 -29.63
N ASP A 563 15.82 4.19 -29.15
CA ASP A 563 16.82 4.98 -29.85
C ASP A 563 17.87 4.06 -30.48
N MET A 564 17.99 4.11 -31.76
CA MET A 564 18.89 3.28 -32.56
C MET A 564 19.95 4.13 -33.20
N LEU A 565 21.23 3.84 -32.94
CA LEU A 565 22.31 4.49 -33.64
C LEU A 565 22.16 4.20 -35.15
N ALA A 566 21.98 5.25 -35.94
CA ALA A 566 21.88 5.17 -37.38
C ALA A 566 23.24 5.39 -38.07
N PHE A 567 24.04 6.29 -37.52
CA PHE A 567 25.40 6.55 -37.99
C PHE A 567 26.24 7.26 -36.91
N SER A 568 27.52 6.99 -36.86
CA SER A 568 28.45 7.76 -36.03
C SER A 568 29.82 7.89 -36.70
N SER A 569 30.48 9.02 -36.46
CA SER A 569 31.89 9.25 -36.76
C SER A 569 32.55 9.96 -35.59
N THR A 570 33.78 9.57 -35.26
CA THR A 570 34.52 10.14 -34.15
C THR A 570 35.12 11.50 -34.45
N SER A 571 35.32 11.83 -35.74
CA SER A 571 35.81 13.15 -36.15
C SER A 571 35.37 13.54 -37.55
N ASP A 572 35.13 14.83 -37.74
CA ASP A 572 34.95 15.54 -39.01
C ASP A 572 36.13 16.49 -39.30
N ALA A 573 36.02 17.34 -40.31
CA ALA A 573 37.02 18.34 -40.65
C ALA A 573 37.33 19.37 -39.53
N GLN A 574 36.43 19.51 -38.56
CA GLN A 574 36.61 20.36 -37.37
C GLN A 574 36.93 19.54 -36.12
N ASN A 575 37.32 18.29 -36.27
CA ASN A 575 37.60 17.35 -35.17
C ASN A 575 36.45 17.17 -34.21
N ARG A 576 35.20 17.14 -34.71
CA ARG A 576 33.98 16.98 -33.92
C ARG A 576 33.39 15.59 -34.13
N SER A 577 32.85 15.02 -33.09
CA SER A 577 32.06 13.77 -33.14
C SER A 577 30.70 14.03 -33.79
N TYR A 578 30.26 13.12 -34.64
CA TYR A 578 28.97 13.15 -35.31
C TYR A 578 28.18 11.91 -34.91
N TYR A 579 26.95 12.11 -34.39
CA TYR A 579 26.03 11.05 -34.00
C TYR A 579 24.66 11.31 -34.62
N ALA A 580 24.11 10.28 -35.24
CA ALA A 580 22.76 10.28 -35.78
C ALA A 580 22.00 9.07 -35.25
N TYR A 581 20.80 9.30 -34.74
CA TYR A 581 19.93 8.27 -34.18
C TYR A 581 18.59 8.27 -34.87
N TYR A 582 18.00 7.09 -34.97
CA TYR A 582 16.58 6.92 -35.23
C TYR A 582 15.85 6.63 -33.95
N THR A 583 14.84 7.43 -33.62
CA THR A 583 13.98 7.22 -32.49
C THR A 583 12.64 6.70 -32.94
N TYR A 584 12.19 5.60 -32.32
CA TYR A 584 10.83 5.08 -32.48
C TYR A 584 10.06 5.21 -31.14
N PRO A 585 9.00 6.04 -31.08
CA PRO A 585 8.18 6.21 -29.90
C PRO A 585 7.05 5.16 -29.86
N SER A 586 6.86 4.50 -28.72
CA SER A 586 5.68 3.69 -28.44
C SER A 586 4.79 4.39 -27.40
N THR A 587 3.80 5.11 -27.90
CA THR A 587 2.91 5.96 -27.09
C THR A 587 1.57 5.32 -26.77
N THR A 588 1.18 4.25 -27.48
CA THR A 588 -0.08 3.53 -27.27
C THR A 588 0.10 2.47 -26.18
N VAL A 589 0.11 2.90 -24.93
CA VAL A 589 0.47 2.05 -23.78
C VAL A 589 -0.71 1.65 -22.89
N SER A 590 -1.82 2.37 -22.95
CA SER A 590 -3.03 2.08 -22.20
C SER A 590 -3.81 0.91 -22.82
N ASN A 591 -4.15 -0.08 -22.02
CA ASN A 591 -4.93 -1.24 -22.46
C ASN A 591 -6.44 -0.96 -22.40
N PRO A 592 -7.14 -0.77 -23.53
CA PRO A 592 -8.57 -0.45 -23.52
C PRO A 592 -9.46 -1.59 -23.01
N ASN A 593 -8.95 -2.81 -22.94
CA ASN A 593 -9.66 -3.99 -22.46
C ASN A 593 -9.50 -4.22 -20.95
N LEU A 594 -8.79 -3.34 -20.24
CA LEU A 594 -8.62 -3.45 -18.82
C LEU A 594 -9.99 -3.38 -18.10
N ARG A 595 -10.21 -4.34 -17.19
CA ARG A 595 -11.41 -4.43 -16.34
C ARG A 595 -11.03 -4.20 -14.90
N TRP A 596 -11.95 -3.62 -14.08
CA TRP A 596 -11.67 -3.38 -12.67
C TRP A 596 -11.48 -4.69 -11.90
N GLN A 597 -10.43 -4.73 -11.09
CA GLN A 597 -10.14 -5.83 -10.18
C GLN A 597 -11.24 -5.93 -9.12
N TYR A 598 -11.66 -7.15 -8.78
CA TYR A 598 -12.57 -7.38 -7.66
C TYR A 598 -12.19 -8.62 -6.86
N THR A 599 -12.59 -8.62 -5.60
CA THR A 599 -12.32 -9.73 -4.67
C THR A 599 -13.64 -10.23 -4.09
N HIS A 600 -13.88 -11.54 -4.15
CA HIS A 600 -14.85 -12.22 -3.33
C HIS A 600 -14.22 -12.53 -1.99
N GLN A 601 -14.82 -12.04 -0.92
CA GLN A 601 -14.36 -12.19 0.45
C GLN A 601 -15.37 -13.07 1.20
N TYR A 602 -14.87 -14.05 1.92
CA TYR A 602 -15.61 -14.88 2.86
C TYR A 602 -14.94 -14.75 4.21
N ASP A 603 -15.72 -14.53 5.24
CA ASP A 603 -15.24 -14.31 6.60
C ASP A 603 -16.17 -15.07 7.56
N ALA A 604 -15.61 -15.80 8.51
CA ALA A 604 -16.37 -16.49 9.54
C ALA A 604 -15.56 -16.53 10.83
N GLY A 605 -16.25 -16.54 11.97
CA GLY A 605 -15.55 -16.63 13.24
C GLY A 605 -16.44 -17.07 14.40
N ILE A 606 -15.76 -17.54 15.44
CA ILE A 606 -16.34 -17.97 16.70
C ILE A 606 -15.68 -17.20 17.83
N GLU A 607 -16.49 -16.74 18.77
CA GLU A 607 -16.08 -16.04 19.98
C GLU A 607 -16.68 -16.75 21.18
N VAL A 608 -15.81 -17.25 22.07
CA VAL A 608 -16.19 -18.01 23.27
C VAL A 608 -15.54 -17.38 24.48
N LYS A 609 -16.32 -16.99 25.45
CA LYS A 609 -15.81 -16.55 26.77
C LYS A 609 -16.10 -17.62 27.83
N THR A 610 -15.03 -18.10 28.41
CA THR A 610 -15.07 -19.07 29.52
C THR A 610 -14.65 -18.42 30.84
N ARG A 611 -14.64 -19.18 31.91
CA ARG A 611 -14.10 -18.71 33.21
C ARG A 611 -12.60 -18.48 33.20
N ILE A 612 -11.86 -19.18 32.32
CA ILE A 612 -10.39 -19.16 32.28
C ILE A 612 -9.81 -18.39 31.09
N ALA A 613 -10.58 -18.22 30.02
CA ALA A 613 -10.09 -17.56 28.82
C ALA A 613 -11.21 -16.96 27.97
N ASP A 614 -10.84 -15.97 27.20
CA ASP A 614 -11.60 -15.35 26.14
C ASP A 614 -10.95 -15.76 24.79
N ILE A 615 -11.66 -16.58 24.00
CA ILE A 615 -11.17 -17.24 22.81
C ILE A 615 -11.88 -16.63 21.59
N ASN A 616 -11.11 -16.12 20.64
CA ASN A 616 -11.60 -15.59 19.37
C ASN A 616 -10.84 -16.25 18.24
N VAL A 617 -11.55 -16.91 17.33
CA VAL A 617 -10.98 -17.53 16.14
C VAL A 617 -11.75 -17.05 14.92
N SER A 618 -11.02 -16.58 13.90
CA SER A 618 -11.60 -16.16 12.62
C SER A 618 -10.95 -16.92 11.48
N ALA A 619 -11.73 -17.27 10.48
CA ALA A 619 -11.29 -17.86 9.22
C ALA A 619 -11.67 -16.94 8.06
N PHE A 620 -10.84 -16.87 7.04
CA PHE A 620 -11.15 -16.13 5.83
C PHE A 620 -10.73 -16.87 4.57
N TYR A 621 -11.43 -16.57 3.47
CA TYR A 621 -11.05 -16.95 2.11
C TYR A 621 -11.33 -15.77 1.17
N ASN A 622 -10.27 -15.26 0.55
CA ASN A 622 -10.31 -14.15 -0.39
C ASN A 622 -9.87 -14.64 -1.77
N LYS A 623 -10.75 -14.47 -2.78
CA LYS A 623 -10.46 -14.81 -4.16
C LYS A 623 -10.51 -13.56 -5.02
N THR A 624 -9.34 -13.10 -5.48
CA THR A 624 -9.20 -11.89 -6.29
C THR A 624 -9.22 -12.25 -7.77
N PHE A 625 -10.12 -11.65 -8.49
CA PHE A 625 -10.30 -11.79 -9.93
C PHE A 625 -9.74 -10.58 -10.65
N ARG A 626 -9.15 -10.81 -11.82
CA ARG A 626 -8.61 -9.76 -12.68
C ARG A 626 -7.58 -8.86 -11.97
N PRO A 627 -6.64 -9.40 -11.15
CA PRO A 627 -5.60 -8.57 -10.57
C PRO A 627 -4.82 -7.85 -11.68
N TYR A 628 -4.40 -6.62 -11.40
CA TYR A 628 -3.61 -5.84 -12.35
C TYR A 628 -2.17 -6.35 -12.36
N MET A 629 -1.63 -6.62 -13.55
CA MET A 629 -0.27 -7.06 -13.75
C MET A 629 0.36 -6.37 -14.95
N ALA A 630 1.61 -5.95 -14.80
CA ALA A 630 2.39 -5.43 -15.92
C ALA A 630 2.76 -6.55 -16.90
N THR A 631 2.72 -6.25 -18.18
CA THR A 631 3.21 -7.10 -19.28
C THR A 631 3.89 -6.24 -20.33
N ASN A 632 4.56 -6.85 -21.30
CA ASN A 632 5.22 -6.14 -22.39
C ASN A 632 4.43 -6.24 -23.68
N ILE A 633 4.42 -5.13 -24.43
CA ILE A 633 4.00 -5.05 -25.81
C ILE A 633 5.26 -4.82 -26.65
N PHE A 634 5.39 -5.55 -27.75
CA PHE A 634 6.46 -5.40 -28.73
C PHE A 634 5.88 -4.80 -29.99
N THR A 635 6.46 -3.68 -30.44
CA THR A 635 6.11 -3.06 -31.71
C THR A 635 7.32 -3.11 -32.62
N PRO A 636 7.28 -3.87 -33.73
CA PRO A 636 8.38 -3.97 -34.68
C PRO A 636 8.53 -2.67 -35.47
N PHE A 637 9.76 -2.31 -35.80
CA PHE A 637 10.07 -1.23 -36.70
C PHE A 637 11.40 -1.47 -37.42
N ALA A 638 11.60 -0.79 -38.54
CA ALA A 638 12.83 -0.84 -39.33
C ALA A 638 13.50 0.52 -39.32
N TYR A 639 14.82 0.53 -39.45
CA TYR A 639 15.61 1.74 -39.59
C TYR A 639 16.85 1.48 -40.46
N LYS A 640 17.42 2.53 -41.01
CA LYS A 640 18.65 2.45 -41.76
C LYS A 640 19.85 2.64 -40.87
N TYR A 641 20.83 1.78 -41.04
CA TYR A 641 22.10 1.86 -40.33
C TYR A 641 23.25 1.97 -41.33
N THR A 642 24.04 3.03 -41.24
CA THR A 642 25.24 3.23 -42.02
C THR A 642 26.45 2.71 -41.26
N THR A 643 27.10 1.67 -41.77
CA THR A 643 28.22 1.00 -41.09
C THR A 643 29.48 1.88 -41.12
N PRO A 644 30.38 1.77 -40.11
CA PRO A 644 31.67 2.48 -40.16
C PRO A 644 32.51 2.16 -41.39
N SER A 645 32.41 0.95 -41.94
CA SER A 645 33.10 0.55 -43.16
C SER A 645 32.61 1.29 -44.42
N ALA A 646 31.36 1.75 -44.45
CA ALA A 646 30.83 2.57 -45.53
C ALA A 646 31.58 3.88 -45.67
N LEU A 647 32.05 4.43 -44.54
CA LEU A 647 32.83 5.68 -44.54
C LEU A 647 34.19 5.57 -45.22
N GLN A 648 34.83 4.40 -45.14
CA GLN A 648 36.10 4.14 -45.83
C GLN A 648 35.94 4.20 -47.35
N LYS A 649 34.78 3.81 -47.87
CA LYS A 649 34.47 3.82 -49.31
C LYS A 649 34.24 5.24 -49.87
N SER A 650 34.09 6.25 -49.03
CA SER A 650 33.88 7.64 -49.47
C SER A 650 35.11 8.24 -50.20
N GLY A 651 36.32 7.75 -49.93
CA GLY A 651 37.57 8.30 -50.49
C GLY A 651 37.91 9.72 -50.01
N ILE A 652 37.10 10.30 -49.09
CA ILE A 652 37.33 11.64 -48.53
C ILE A 652 38.16 11.51 -47.26
N PRO A 653 39.32 12.21 -47.13
CA PRO A 653 40.12 12.18 -45.91
C PRO A 653 39.36 12.71 -44.68
N VAL A 654 39.71 12.26 -43.48
CA VAL A 654 39.05 12.67 -42.24
C VAL A 654 39.10 14.20 -42.07
N SER A 655 40.21 14.85 -42.37
CA SER A 655 40.39 16.29 -42.28
C SER A 655 39.47 17.12 -43.19
N ASP A 656 38.90 16.49 -44.21
CA ASP A 656 38.10 17.16 -45.22
C ASP A 656 36.60 16.80 -45.17
N ARG A 657 36.17 15.95 -44.25
CA ARG A 657 34.80 15.44 -44.14
C ARG A 657 33.86 16.40 -43.44
N ALA A 658 32.70 16.63 -44.06
CA ALA A 658 31.51 17.10 -43.39
C ALA A 658 30.38 16.09 -43.59
N PHE A 659 29.55 15.92 -42.58
CA PHE A 659 28.43 14.97 -42.62
C PHE A 659 27.09 15.69 -42.62
N SER A 660 26.16 15.15 -43.39
CA SER A 660 24.75 15.51 -43.36
C SER A 660 23.89 14.25 -43.41
N MET A 661 22.75 14.30 -42.80
CA MET A 661 21.78 13.21 -42.85
C MET A 661 20.39 13.76 -43.20
N ASP A 662 19.71 13.08 -44.08
CA ASP A 662 18.31 13.36 -44.39
C ASP A 662 17.44 12.84 -43.24
N HIS A 663 16.72 13.76 -42.57
CA HIS A 663 15.92 13.47 -41.40
C HIS A 663 14.73 12.52 -41.64
N THR A 664 14.26 12.44 -42.90
CA THR A 664 13.13 11.57 -43.29
C THR A 664 13.61 10.19 -43.69
N THR A 665 14.65 10.14 -44.52
CA THR A 665 15.12 8.88 -45.11
C THR A 665 16.25 8.21 -44.34
N GLY A 666 16.97 8.95 -43.47
CA GLY A 666 18.14 8.46 -42.72
C GLY A 666 19.39 8.24 -43.60
N VAL A 667 19.38 8.74 -44.83
CA VAL A 667 20.52 8.62 -45.73
C VAL A 667 21.62 9.61 -45.35
N VAL A 668 22.84 9.12 -45.20
CA VAL A 668 23.99 9.92 -44.79
C VAL A 668 24.82 10.29 -46.04
N THR A 669 25.15 11.55 -46.14
CA THR A 669 26.03 12.08 -47.21
C THR A 669 27.30 12.65 -46.56
N VAL A 670 28.46 12.34 -47.18
CA VAL A 670 29.77 12.92 -46.84
C VAL A 670 30.14 13.93 -47.90
N THR A 671 30.47 15.12 -47.47
CA THR A 671 30.89 16.23 -48.34
C THR A 671 32.36 16.57 -48.05
N ASP A 672 33.12 16.81 -49.09
CA ASP A 672 34.48 17.35 -48.99
C ASP A 672 34.40 18.88 -48.77
N VAL A 673 34.79 19.37 -47.62
CA VAL A 673 34.76 20.83 -47.29
C VAL A 673 35.73 21.64 -48.13
N THR A 674 36.72 21.00 -48.78
CA THR A 674 37.66 21.67 -49.66
C THR A 674 37.11 21.80 -51.11
N GLY A 675 35.96 21.15 -51.38
CA GLY A 675 35.36 21.18 -52.74
C GLY A 675 36.08 20.36 -53.79
N LYS A 676 37.16 19.64 -53.44
CA LYS A 676 37.98 18.90 -54.41
C LYS A 676 37.38 17.57 -54.89
N ARG A 677 36.46 17.03 -54.14
CA ARG A 677 35.78 15.74 -54.36
C ARG A 677 34.28 15.94 -54.33
N PRO A 678 33.51 15.19 -55.16
CA PRO A 678 32.07 15.24 -55.09
C PRO A 678 31.56 14.68 -53.77
N ALA A 679 30.38 15.12 -53.36
CA ALA A 679 29.69 14.55 -52.22
C ALA A 679 29.32 13.08 -52.47
N VAL A 680 29.45 12.24 -51.49
CA VAL A 680 29.22 10.79 -51.58
C VAL A 680 28.11 10.38 -50.66
N THR A 681 27.05 9.81 -51.18
CA THR A 681 26.00 9.16 -50.39
C THR A 681 26.49 7.80 -49.87
N LEU A 682 26.47 7.60 -48.57
CA LEU A 682 26.99 6.37 -47.98
C LEU A 682 25.97 5.23 -48.12
N PRO A 683 26.43 4.00 -48.41
CA PRO A 683 25.59 2.82 -48.40
C PRO A 683 25.12 2.50 -46.97
N TYR A 684 23.92 2.00 -46.87
CA TYR A 684 23.28 1.62 -45.62
C TYR A 684 22.70 0.21 -45.69
N GLU A 685 22.44 -0.39 -44.52
CA GLU A 685 21.68 -1.61 -44.37
C GLU A 685 20.36 -1.31 -43.67
N ASN A 686 19.28 -1.97 -44.07
CA ASN A 686 18.04 -1.93 -43.32
C ASN A 686 18.15 -2.87 -42.11
N ARG A 687 17.89 -2.33 -40.91
CA ARG A 687 17.88 -3.10 -39.66
C ARG A 687 16.49 -3.13 -39.09
N TYR A 688 16.19 -4.22 -38.46
CA TYR A 688 14.89 -4.50 -37.89
C TYR A 688 15.04 -4.71 -36.39
N THR A 689 14.13 -4.15 -35.61
CA THR A 689 14.15 -4.27 -34.15
C THR A 689 12.75 -4.03 -33.57
N TYR A 690 12.66 -3.97 -32.25
CA TYR A 690 11.41 -3.73 -31.52
C TYR A 690 11.58 -2.58 -30.56
N VAL A 691 10.49 -1.84 -30.35
CA VAL A 691 10.30 -1.09 -29.09
C VAL A 691 9.48 -1.95 -28.14
N THR A 692 9.94 -2.07 -26.92
CA THR A 692 9.24 -2.76 -25.83
C THR A 692 8.59 -1.75 -24.93
N ASN A 693 7.30 -1.92 -24.68
CA ASN A 693 6.55 -1.05 -23.79
C ASN A 693 5.84 -1.84 -22.72
N ALA A 694 5.90 -1.34 -21.47
CA ALA A 694 5.12 -1.89 -20.38
C ALA A 694 3.67 -1.42 -20.47
N THR A 695 2.73 -2.35 -20.39
CA THR A 695 1.31 -2.09 -20.23
C THR A 695 0.75 -2.93 -19.10
N TYR A 696 -0.49 -2.67 -18.70
CA TYR A 696 -1.16 -3.47 -17.68
C TYR A 696 -2.28 -4.32 -18.26
N VAL A 697 -2.39 -5.54 -17.77
CA VAL A 697 -3.44 -6.50 -18.14
C VAL A 697 -4.08 -7.06 -16.88
N ASN A 698 -5.24 -7.69 -17.05
CA ASN A 698 -5.87 -8.46 -15.98
C ASN A 698 -5.25 -9.86 -15.93
N ALA A 699 -4.54 -10.15 -14.87
CA ALA A 699 -3.93 -11.45 -14.63
C ALA A 699 -4.94 -12.50 -14.15
N SER A 700 -4.49 -13.75 -14.05
CA SER A 700 -5.28 -14.85 -13.55
C SER A 700 -5.60 -14.70 -12.07
N THR A 701 -6.68 -15.35 -11.65
CA THR A 701 -7.19 -15.30 -10.29
C THR A 701 -6.17 -15.75 -9.25
N VAL A 702 -6.08 -15.03 -8.15
CA VAL A 702 -5.27 -15.39 -6.98
C VAL A 702 -6.16 -15.65 -5.77
N SER A 703 -5.73 -16.53 -4.87
CA SER A 703 -6.47 -16.87 -3.67
C SER A 703 -5.61 -16.76 -2.41
N ARG A 704 -6.25 -16.30 -1.33
CA ARG A 704 -5.68 -16.21 0.02
C ARG A 704 -6.69 -16.81 0.99
N TYR A 705 -6.23 -17.61 1.92
CA TYR A 705 -7.06 -18.06 3.03
C TYR A 705 -6.23 -18.21 4.30
N GLY A 706 -6.89 -18.20 5.41
CA GLY A 706 -6.20 -18.36 6.68
C GLY A 706 -7.10 -18.39 7.88
N LEU A 707 -6.43 -18.56 9.02
CA LEU A 707 -7.00 -18.53 10.35
C LEU A 707 -6.26 -17.46 11.17
N GLU A 708 -7.02 -16.76 12.01
CA GLU A 708 -6.50 -15.81 12.99
C GLU A 708 -7.09 -16.19 14.36
N TRP A 709 -6.28 -16.18 15.39
CA TRP A 709 -6.74 -16.48 16.75
C TRP A 709 -6.18 -15.51 17.77
N ILE A 710 -6.99 -15.24 18.78
CA ILE A 710 -6.62 -14.51 19.99
C ILE A 710 -7.21 -15.27 21.18
N ILE A 711 -6.38 -15.60 22.16
CA ILE A 711 -6.76 -16.25 23.39
C ILE A 711 -6.24 -15.39 24.53
N ASP A 712 -7.14 -14.70 25.21
CA ASP A 712 -6.87 -13.91 26.41
C ASP A 712 -7.20 -14.73 27.66
N PHE A 713 -6.19 -15.16 28.40
CA PHE A 713 -6.39 -15.87 29.63
C PHE A 713 -6.82 -14.93 30.77
N THR A 714 -7.60 -15.43 31.69
CA THR A 714 -7.94 -14.71 32.92
C THR A 714 -6.66 -14.40 33.70
N GLN A 715 -6.56 -13.20 34.26
CA GLN A 715 -5.39 -12.77 35.01
C GLN A 715 -4.98 -13.77 36.10
N ILE A 716 -3.73 -14.15 36.15
CA ILE A 716 -3.10 -14.96 37.18
C ILE A 716 -2.95 -14.05 38.41
N ARG A 717 -3.90 -14.09 39.35
CA ARG A 717 -4.02 -13.14 40.46
C ARG A 717 -2.74 -13.01 41.32
N PRO A 718 -2.05 -14.10 41.74
CA PRO A 718 -0.85 -13.99 42.56
C PRO A 718 0.27 -13.20 41.87
N LEU A 719 0.46 -13.42 40.58
CA LEU A 719 1.50 -12.77 39.77
C LEU A 719 1.01 -11.46 39.14
N ARG A 720 -0.29 -11.16 39.24
CA ARG A 720 -0.93 -10.00 38.56
C ARG A 720 -0.62 -9.95 37.07
N THR A 721 -0.44 -11.12 36.46
CA THR A 721 -0.01 -11.29 35.06
C THR A 721 -1.18 -11.76 34.22
N GLN A 722 -1.43 -11.07 33.15
CA GLN A 722 -2.31 -11.49 32.08
C GLN A 722 -1.49 -12.16 30.99
N VAL A 723 -1.97 -13.30 30.50
CA VAL A 723 -1.35 -14.03 29.40
C VAL A 723 -2.26 -13.95 28.18
N ARG A 724 -1.69 -13.61 27.02
CA ARG A 724 -2.35 -13.67 25.73
C ARG A 724 -1.54 -14.55 24.78
N LEU A 725 -2.24 -15.40 24.06
CA LEU A 725 -1.72 -16.10 22.87
C LEU A 725 -2.43 -15.54 21.63
N ASP A 726 -1.68 -15.07 20.66
CA ASP A 726 -2.21 -14.64 19.37
C ASP A 726 -1.42 -15.23 18.22
N GLY A 727 -2.08 -15.45 17.09
CA GLY A 727 -1.40 -16.01 15.95
C GLY A 727 -2.22 -15.99 14.69
N ASN A 728 -1.55 -16.41 13.60
CA ASN A 728 -2.18 -16.57 12.31
C ASN A 728 -1.60 -17.76 11.54
N TYR A 729 -2.44 -18.34 10.70
CA TYR A 729 -2.06 -19.18 9.58
C TYR A 729 -2.52 -18.50 8.29
N TYR A 730 -1.61 -18.18 7.39
CA TYR A 730 -1.94 -17.64 6.08
C TYR A 730 -1.41 -18.52 4.98
N HIS A 731 -2.22 -18.71 3.95
CA HIS A 731 -1.85 -19.39 2.72
C HIS A 731 -2.21 -18.54 1.51
N TYR A 732 -1.27 -18.40 0.60
CA TYR A 732 -1.42 -17.73 -0.67
C TYR A 732 -1.15 -18.69 -1.82
N LYS A 733 -1.97 -18.63 -2.84
CA LYS A 733 -1.76 -19.29 -4.12
C LYS A 733 -2.12 -18.36 -5.25
N GLY A 734 -1.13 -18.04 -6.06
CA GLY A 734 -1.30 -17.31 -7.31
C GLY A 734 -0.66 -18.08 -8.44
N MET A 735 -1.44 -18.44 -9.46
CA MET A 735 -0.96 -18.98 -10.73
C MET A 735 -1.44 -18.05 -11.82
N ASP A 736 -0.55 -17.64 -12.70
CA ASP A 736 -0.87 -16.74 -13.79
C ASP A 736 -0.70 -17.46 -15.13
N HIS A 737 -1.73 -17.39 -15.94
CA HIS A 737 -1.76 -17.96 -17.29
C HIS A 737 -1.77 -16.86 -18.37
N THR A 738 -1.62 -15.61 -17.99
CA THR A 738 -1.45 -14.50 -18.92
C THR A 738 -0.17 -14.69 -19.70
N LEU A 739 -0.23 -14.44 -21.01
CA LEU A 739 0.93 -14.52 -21.85
C LEU A 739 1.77 -13.25 -21.70
N PHE A 740 3.04 -13.45 -21.46
CA PHE A 740 4.06 -12.42 -21.42
C PHE A 740 4.99 -12.58 -22.61
N ALA A 741 5.19 -11.52 -23.39
CA ALA A 741 6.07 -11.54 -24.55
C ALA A 741 7.49 -11.15 -24.14
N ASP A 742 8.48 -11.86 -24.68
CA ASP A 742 9.89 -11.53 -24.50
C ASP A 742 10.70 -11.95 -25.73
N VAL A 743 11.84 -11.30 -25.95
CA VAL A 743 12.83 -11.65 -26.98
C VAL A 743 14.16 -11.94 -26.32
N PRO A 744 14.88 -12.97 -26.78
CA PRO A 744 16.20 -13.29 -26.26
C PRO A 744 17.22 -12.23 -26.66
N LEU A 745 18.09 -11.87 -25.72
CA LEU A 745 19.32 -11.10 -25.95
C LEU A 745 19.26 -9.97 -26.97
N GLY A 746 18.68 -8.86 -26.67
CA GLY A 746 18.96 -7.59 -27.35
C GLY A 746 19.24 -7.64 -28.87
N LEU A 747 19.78 -6.57 -29.38
CA LEU A 747 19.97 -6.27 -30.79
C LEU A 747 21.03 -7.08 -31.53
N HIS A 748 21.77 -7.94 -30.85
CA HIS A 748 22.95 -8.62 -31.42
C HIS A 748 22.69 -10.09 -31.74
N ASN A 749 21.55 -10.62 -31.43
CA ASN A 749 21.24 -12.00 -31.77
C ASN A 749 20.98 -12.15 -33.26
N ARG A 750 21.49 -13.23 -33.83
CA ARG A 750 21.30 -13.58 -35.22
C ARG A 750 20.69 -14.97 -35.34
N GLN A 751 19.94 -15.14 -36.42
CA GLN A 751 19.44 -16.45 -36.83
C GLN A 751 20.57 -17.28 -37.50
N SER A 752 20.28 -18.55 -37.73
CA SER A 752 21.21 -19.49 -38.35
C SER A 752 21.66 -19.09 -39.78
N ASP A 753 20.87 -18.26 -40.46
CA ASP A 753 21.19 -17.71 -41.79
C ASP A 753 21.99 -16.40 -41.72
N GLY A 754 22.33 -15.94 -40.50
CA GLY A 754 23.06 -14.69 -40.30
C GLY A 754 22.17 -13.45 -40.23
N ALA A 755 20.86 -13.52 -40.50
CA ALA A 755 19.92 -12.43 -40.37
C ALA A 755 19.75 -12.04 -38.88
N LEU A 756 19.31 -10.81 -38.64
CA LEU A 756 18.94 -10.37 -37.30
C LEU A 756 17.80 -11.24 -36.76
N TYR A 757 17.85 -11.54 -35.46
CA TYR A 757 16.87 -12.43 -34.84
C TYR A 757 15.44 -11.84 -34.89
N GLN A 758 14.48 -12.61 -35.39
CA GLN A 758 13.14 -12.17 -35.74
C GLN A 758 12.03 -12.79 -34.91
N TYR A 759 12.33 -13.65 -33.93
CA TYR A 759 11.30 -14.36 -33.19
C TYR A 759 11.01 -13.72 -31.84
N ILE A 760 9.72 -13.70 -31.46
CA ILE A 760 9.21 -13.29 -30.15
C ILE A 760 8.66 -14.53 -29.45
N GLY A 761 9.07 -14.80 -28.22
CA GLY A 761 8.51 -15.85 -27.38
C GLY A 761 7.40 -15.33 -26.49
N TYR A 762 6.33 -16.15 -26.31
CA TYR A 762 5.22 -15.84 -25.40
C TYR A 762 5.19 -16.88 -24.29
N TYR A 763 5.45 -16.44 -23.05
CA TYR A 763 5.55 -17.31 -21.88
C TYR A 763 4.34 -17.12 -20.97
N ARG A 764 3.93 -18.20 -20.27
CA ARG A 764 2.85 -18.07 -19.29
C ARG A 764 3.34 -17.39 -18.01
N GLY A 765 2.66 -16.32 -17.66
CA GLY A 765 2.64 -15.74 -16.34
C GLY A 765 3.91 -15.19 -15.77
N GLY A 766 4.95 -15.04 -16.54
CA GLY A 766 6.20 -14.51 -16.05
C GLY A 766 7.05 -13.82 -17.08
N SER A 767 7.88 -12.88 -16.67
CA SER A 767 8.95 -12.35 -17.48
C SER A 767 10.16 -13.26 -17.37
N ALA A 768 10.84 -13.49 -18.49
CA ALA A 768 12.23 -13.86 -18.44
C ALA A 768 12.99 -12.60 -17.95
N SER A 769 13.45 -12.62 -16.71
CA SER A 769 14.17 -11.47 -16.13
C SER A 769 15.54 -11.24 -16.75
N SER A 770 16.02 -12.19 -17.56
CA SER A 770 17.25 -12.08 -18.34
C SER A 770 17.13 -12.98 -19.55
N THR A 771 17.53 -12.45 -20.69
CA THR A 771 17.71 -13.15 -21.95
C THR A 771 19.09 -13.77 -22.08
N ASP A 772 19.96 -13.59 -21.09
CA ASP A 772 21.24 -14.28 -21.01
C ASP A 772 21.03 -15.71 -20.50
N TYR A 773 21.13 -16.68 -21.38
CA TYR A 773 20.97 -18.11 -21.07
C TYR A 773 22.03 -18.66 -20.09
N THR A 774 23.09 -17.93 -19.83
CA THR A 774 24.14 -18.27 -18.87
C THR A 774 23.83 -17.75 -17.48
N ALA A 775 22.89 -16.80 -17.33
CA ALA A 775 22.49 -16.20 -16.08
C ALA A 775 21.30 -16.93 -15.42
N ASN A 776 21.02 -16.56 -14.21
CA ASN A 776 20.03 -17.14 -13.33
C ASN A 776 18.57 -16.78 -13.71
N ALA A 777 18.25 -16.76 -14.99
CA ALA A 777 16.92 -16.48 -15.47
C ALA A 777 15.98 -17.63 -15.16
N ALA A 778 14.81 -17.34 -14.63
CA ALA A 778 13.76 -18.32 -14.43
C ALA A 778 12.41 -17.73 -14.83
N VAL A 779 11.70 -18.36 -15.74
CA VAL A 779 10.32 -18.04 -16.04
C VAL A 779 9.42 -18.76 -15.05
N THR A 780 8.77 -17.99 -14.18
CA THR A 780 7.81 -18.52 -13.21
C THR A 780 6.44 -17.96 -13.46
N ASN A 781 5.40 -18.77 -13.41
CA ASN A 781 4.02 -18.33 -13.59
C ASN A 781 3.17 -18.48 -12.32
N GLY A 782 3.79 -18.69 -11.18
CA GLY A 782 3.06 -18.79 -9.94
C GLY A 782 3.94 -18.80 -8.72
N ASN A 783 3.27 -18.55 -7.60
CA ASN A 783 3.86 -18.68 -6.29
C ASN A 783 2.84 -19.27 -5.32
N VAL A 784 3.32 -20.11 -4.42
CA VAL A 784 2.56 -20.62 -3.28
C VAL A 784 3.37 -20.32 -2.04
N SER A 785 2.74 -19.64 -1.08
CA SER A 785 3.38 -19.38 0.21
C SER A 785 2.44 -19.70 1.37
N SER A 786 3.02 -20.10 2.49
CA SER A 786 2.30 -20.39 3.73
C SER A 786 3.12 -19.92 4.92
N GLN A 787 2.45 -19.48 5.96
CA GLN A 787 3.10 -19.13 7.22
C GLN A 787 2.20 -19.47 8.40
N VAL A 788 2.83 -19.84 9.51
CA VAL A 788 2.20 -19.98 10.83
C VAL A 788 3.02 -19.15 11.82
N ASN A 789 2.39 -18.16 12.39
CA ASN A 789 2.98 -17.34 13.45
C ASN A 789 2.21 -17.54 14.75
N LEU A 790 2.93 -17.57 15.84
CA LEU A 790 2.38 -17.65 17.20
C LEU A 790 3.15 -16.67 18.09
N ASN A 791 2.42 -15.84 18.83
CA ASN A 791 2.98 -14.92 19.80
C ASN A 791 2.41 -15.22 21.18
N ALA A 792 3.24 -15.07 22.20
CA ALA A 792 2.83 -15.12 23.60
C ALA A 792 3.19 -13.80 24.28
N THR A 793 2.21 -13.12 24.85
CA THR A 793 2.40 -11.85 25.57
C THR A 793 2.03 -12.02 27.03
N PHE A 794 2.98 -11.68 27.91
CA PHE A 794 2.85 -11.69 29.36
C PHE A 794 2.85 -10.25 29.84
N THR A 795 1.72 -9.77 30.37
CA THR A 795 1.61 -8.40 30.89
C THR A 795 1.40 -8.44 32.37
N THR A 796 2.36 -7.94 33.15
CA THR A 796 2.32 -7.87 34.61
C THR A 796 2.08 -6.43 35.05
N HIS A 797 1.04 -6.22 35.83
CA HIS A 797 0.71 -4.93 36.39
C HIS A 797 0.83 -4.93 37.91
N ILE A 798 1.68 -4.07 38.45
CA ILE A 798 1.94 -3.91 39.88
C ILE A 798 1.43 -2.53 40.34
N PRO A 799 0.16 -2.40 40.74
CA PRO A 799 -0.44 -1.10 41.04
C PRO A 799 0.26 -0.33 42.17
N LYS A 800 0.73 -1.03 43.20
CA LYS A 800 1.45 -0.39 44.31
C LYS A 800 2.73 0.31 43.88
N LEU A 801 3.40 -0.24 42.89
CA LEU A 801 4.61 0.34 42.28
C LEU A 801 4.29 1.20 41.08
N ARG A 802 3.05 1.27 40.61
CA ARG A 802 2.65 1.93 39.35
C ARG A 802 3.55 1.49 38.21
N LEU A 803 3.67 0.16 38.07
CA LEU A 803 4.60 -0.46 37.10
C LEU A 803 3.85 -1.45 36.20
N ILE A 804 4.06 -1.31 34.89
CA ILE A 804 3.65 -2.30 33.90
C ILE A 804 4.91 -2.89 33.27
N MET A 805 4.94 -4.20 33.15
CA MET A 805 5.96 -4.93 32.41
C MET A 805 5.27 -5.80 31.37
N ALA A 806 5.73 -5.80 30.16
CA ALA A 806 5.28 -6.70 29.12
C ALA A 806 6.46 -7.44 28.48
N LEU A 807 6.36 -8.77 28.43
CA LEU A 807 7.24 -9.64 27.69
C LEU A 807 6.43 -10.25 26.54
N ARG A 808 6.88 -10.08 25.31
CA ARG A 808 6.27 -10.66 24.11
C ARG A 808 7.28 -11.56 23.42
N VAL A 809 6.95 -12.84 23.34
CA VAL A 809 7.70 -13.84 22.57
C VAL A 809 6.98 -14.04 21.26
N GLU A 810 7.67 -13.81 20.16
CA GLU A 810 7.16 -13.90 18.80
C GLU A 810 7.81 -15.07 18.07
N SER A 811 7.00 -16.05 17.64
CA SER A 811 7.49 -17.25 16.97
C SER A 811 6.95 -17.37 15.56
N SER A 812 7.81 -17.67 14.60
CA SER A 812 7.43 -18.16 13.28
C SER A 812 7.65 -19.68 13.27
N LEU A 813 6.57 -20.44 13.39
CA LEU A 813 6.61 -21.88 13.53
C LEU A 813 6.78 -22.58 12.18
N TYR A 814 6.27 -21.95 11.13
CA TYR A 814 6.32 -22.47 9.77
C TYR A 814 6.35 -21.36 8.76
N ARG A 815 7.27 -21.43 7.80
CA ARG A 815 7.34 -20.54 6.66
C ARG A 815 7.71 -21.35 5.44
N TYR A 816 6.86 -21.26 4.42
CA TYR A 816 6.98 -22.00 3.18
C TYR A 816 6.79 -21.06 2.00
N ASN A 817 7.65 -21.18 1.00
CA ASN A 817 7.52 -20.49 -0.27
C ASN A 817 7.95 -21.39 -1.41
N ARG A 818 7.25 -21.31 -2.53
CA ARG A 818 7.59 -22.04 -3.75
C ARG A 818 7.16 -21.27 -4.98
N ALA A 819 8.12 -20.94 -5.85
CA ALA A 819 7.84 -20.52 -7.20
C ALA A 819 7.45 -21.75 -8.07
N LYS A 820 6.58 -21.53 -9.06
CA LYS A 820 6.10 -22.55 -9.99
C LYS A 820 6.29 -22.12 -11.43
N THR A 821 6.44 -23.11 -12.32
CA THR A 821 6.35 -22.90 -13.77
C THR A 821 5.43 -23.96 -14.37
N SER A 822 4.69 -23.61 -15.41
CA SER A 822 3.73 -24.52 -16.07
C SER A 822 4.38 -25.40 -17.14
N LYS A 823 5.55 -25.02 -17.67
CA LYS A 823 6.21 -25.72 -18.78
C LYS A 823 7.73 -25.74 -18.62
N GLY A 824 8.20 -26.39 -17.58
CA GLY A 824 9.62 -26.69 -17.38
C GLY A 824 9.98 -28.09 -17.83
N TYR A 825 11.14 -28.26 -18.41
CA TYR A 825 11.72 -29.55 -18.83
C TYR A 825 13.13 -29.67 -18.27
N LEU A 826 13.56 -30.90 -17.98
CA LEU A 826 14.95 -31.14 -17.61
C LEU A 826 15.86 -30.96 -18.83
N VAL A 827 17.06 -30.44 -18.58
CA VAL A 827 18.08 -30.23 -19.63
C VAL A 827 19.03 -31.40 -19.64
N GLU A 828 19.17 -32.02 -20.80
CA GLU A 828 20.17 -33.08 -21.07
C GLU A 828 21.00 -32.70 -22.29
N ASN A 829 22.30 -32.82 -22.20
CA ASN A 829 23.24 -32.44 -23.29
C ASN A 829 23.03 -30.99 -23.77
N GLY A 830 22.69 -30.08 -22.86
CA GLY A 830 22.45 -28.65 -23.16
C GLY A 830 21.12 -28.33 -23.83
N GLN A 831 20.25 -29.32 -24.08
CA GLN A 831 18.93 -29.14 -24.71
C GLN A 831 17.81 -29.63 -23.78
N PRO A 832 16.58 -29.07 -23.88
CA PRO A 832 15.45 -29.54 -23.13
C PRO A 832 15.07 -30.98 -23.59
N ASN A 833 14.99 -31.91 -22.63
CA ASN A 833 14.43 -33.21 -22.92
C ASN A 833 12.90 -33.14 -22.83
N LEU A 834 12.23 -33.13 -23.99
CA LEU A 834 10.77 -32.94 -24.07
C LEU A 834 9.98 -34.11 -23.46
N ASP A 835 10.61 -35.25 -23.24
CA ASP A 835 10.01 -36.43 -22.62
C ASP A 835 10.19 -36.45 -21.09
N LYS A 836 10.95 -35.47 -20.55
CA LYS A 836 11.21 -35.31 -19.11
C LYS A 836 10.74 -33.96 -18.61
N PRO A 837 9.44 -33.75 -18.43
CA PRO A 837 8.93 -32.53 -17.78
C PRO A 837 9.49 -32.41 -16.37
N TYR A 838 9.79 -31.16 -15.95
CA TYR A 838 10.27 -30.87 -14.61
C TYR A 838 9.21 -31.19 -13.55
N ASP A 839 9.53 -32.12 -12.66
CA ASP A 839 8.62 -32.62 -11.62
C ASP A 839 8.41 -31.62 -10.44
N GLY A 840 9.18 -30.53 -10.43
CA GLY A 840 9.20 -29.57 -9.35
C GLY A 840 9.87 -30.06 -8.07
N LYS A 841 10.63 -31.20 -8.12
CA LYS A 841 11.32 -31.78 -6.97
C LYS A 841 12.82 -32.01 -7.21
N THR A 842 13.20 -32.27 -8.46
CA THR A 842 14.59 -32.55 -8.84
C THR A 842 15.45 -31.31 -8.57
N ARG A 843 16.55 -31.48 -7.82
CA ARG A 843 17.49 -30.43 -7.44
C ARG A 843 18.75 -30.49 -8.29
N ASN A 844 19.50 -29.36 -8.33
CA ASN A 844 20.83 -29.26 -8.94
C ASN A 844 20.89 -29.66 -10.43
N GLN A 845 19.78 -29.46 -11.14
CA GLN A 845 19.70 -29.64 -12.59
C GLN A 845 19.17 -28.36 -13.24
N THR A 846 19.63 -28.13 -14.46
CA THR A 846 19.10 -27.00 -15.25
C THR A 846 17.68 -27.34 -15.72
N VAL A 847 16.77 -26.38 -15.56
CA VAL A 847 15.40 -26.47 -16.04
C VAL A 847 15.22 -25.51 -17.21
N ALA A 848 14.78 -26.01 -18.32
CA ALA A 848 14.41 -25.22 -19.50
C ALA A 848 12.91 -24.92 -19.48
N VAL A 849 12.54 -23.66 -19.65
CA VAL A 849 11.14 -23.23 -19.79
C VAL A 849 10.90 -22.79 -21.25
N LEU A 850 9.95 -23.46 -21.89
CA LEU A 850 9.56 -23.19 -23.26
C LEU A 850 8.46 -22.11 -23.29
N PRO A 851 8.46 -21.23 -24.32
CA PRO A 851 7.30 -20.40 -24.58
C PRO A 851 6.09 -21.24 -24.99
N GLU A 852 4.89 -20.74 -24.76
CA GLU A 852 3.62 -21.36 -25.25
C GLU A 852 3.50 -21.16 -26.77
N TYR A 853 3.82 -19.94 -27.21
CA TYR A 853 3.74 -19.54 -28.60
C TYR A 853 4.98 -18.76 -28.97
N TYR A 854 5.20 -18.65 -30.28
CA TYR A 854 6.14 -17.70 -30.86
C TYR A 854 5.47 -16.96 -32.02
N SER A 855 5.98 -15.83 -32.38
CA SER A 855 5.62 -15.05 -33.58
C SER A 855 6.88 -14.58 -34.26
N THR A 856 6.71 -14.16 -35.52
CA THR A 856 7.77 -13.50 -36.27
C THR A 856 7.72 -11.98 -36.07
N TRP A 857 8.82 -11.32 -36.33
CA TRP A 857 8.95 -9.88 -36.23
C TRP A 857 7.94 -9.11 -37.08
N ASP A 858 7.73 -9.57 -38.33
CA ASP A 858 6.83 -8.96 -39.31
C ASP A 858 5.34 -9.17 -38.98
N ASN A 859 5.03 -10.20 -38.22
CA ASN A 859 3.67 -10.48 -37.77
C ASN A 859 3.60 -10.87 -36.28
N PRO A 860 3.81 -9.91 -35.37
CA PRO A 860 3.85 -10.18 -33.93
C PRO A 860 2.47 -10.58 -33.33
N THR A 861 1.39 -10.43 -34.08
CA THR A 861 0.04 -10.80 -33.64
C THR A 861 -0.30 -12.26 -33.90
N GLU A 862 0.34 -12.89 -34.89
CA GLU A 862 0.15 -14.30 -35.24
C GLU A 862 0.94 -15.19 -34.28
N LYS A 863 0.28 -15.82 -33.35
CA LYS A 863 0.89 -16.70 -32.34
C LYS A 863 0.88 -18.16 -32.81
N LYS A 864 2.03 -18.69 -33.13
CA LYS A 864 2.23 -20.09 -33.54
C LYS A 864 2.56 -20.95 -32.34
N PRO A 865 1.97 -22.16 -32.15
CA PRO A 865 2.31 -23.07 -31.07
C PRO A 865 3.82 -23.41 -31.08
N PHE A 866 4.52 -23.16 -29.99
CA PHE A 866 5.97 -23.32 -29.93
C PHE A 866 6.39 -24.78 -29.86
N TYR A 867 5.76 -25.57 -29.01
CA TYR A 867 6.18 -26.95 -28.75
C TYR A 867 6.19 -27.81 -29.98
N ASP A 868 5.13 -27.77 -30.78
CA ASP A 868 4.99 -28.58 -32.00
C ASP A 868 5.95 -28.12 -33.07
N ALA A 869 6.10 -26.81 -33.27
CA ALA A 869 7.06 -26.24 -34.23
C ALA A 869 8.51 -26.62 -33.86
N TYR A 870 8.87 -26.54 -32.58
CA TYR A 870 10.21 -26.86 -32.10
C TYR A 870 10.51 -28.36 -32.24
N ARG A 871 9.56 -29.23 -31.96
CA ARG A 871 9.69 -30.68 -32.14
C ARG A 871 9.85 -31.04 -33.61
N GLN A 872 9.00 -30.52 -34.49
CA GLN A 872 9.09 -30.72 -35.94
C GLN A 872 10.41 -30.20 -36.50
N ALA A 873 10.84 -29.01 -36.05
CA ALA A 873 12.09 -28.42 -36.52
C ALA A 873 13.31 -29.26 -36.10
N ARG A 874 13.30 -29.90 -34.94
CA ARG A 874 14.35 -30.78 -34.46
C ARG A 874 14.62 -31.93 -35.45
N ASP A 875 13.55 -32.46 -36.01
CA ASP A 875 13.61 -33.67 -36.86
C ASP A 875 13.82 -33.29 -38.36
N ASN A 876 13.36 -32.13 -38.81
CA ASN A 876 13.24 -31.81 -40.22
C ASN A 876 13.93 -30.49 -40.66
N ASN A 877 14.27 -29.57 -39.72
CA ASN A 877 14.84 -28.25 -40.09
C ASN A 877 15.81 -27.75 -39.00
N ARG A 878 17.09 -28.07 -39.18
CA ARG A 878 18.15 -27.75 -38.22
C ARG A 878 18.28 -26.25 -37.93
N ASN A 879 18.13 -25.43 -38.96
CA ASN A 879 18.27 -23.98 -38.82
C ASN A 879 17.12 -23.42 -37.95
N LEU A 880 15.88 -23.74 -38.29
CA LEU A 880 14.73 -23.34 -37.49
C LEU A 880 14.80 -23.86 -36.04
N TYR A 881 15.29 -25.11 -35.87
CA TYR A 881 15.51 -25.67 -34.56
C TYR A 881 16.49 -24.83 -33.71
N ASN A 882 17.63 -24.45 -34.30
CA ASN A 882 18.64 -23.62 -33.65
C ASN A 882 18.07 -22.23 -33.31
N ASP A 883 17.31 -21.65 -34.24
CA ASP A 883 16.71 -20.33 -34.08
C ASP A 883 15.65 -20.31 -32.97
N LEU A 884 14.72 -21.29 -32.96
CA LEU A 884 13.73 -21.44 -31.90
C LEU A 884 14.36 -21.80 -30.54
N SER A 885 15.50 -22.51 -30.54
CA SER A 885 16.22 -22.85 -29.31
C SER A 885 16.64 -21.60 -28.52
N GLN A 886 16.82 -20.46 -29.19
CA GLN A 886 17.16 -19.20 -28.53
C GLN A 886 16.01 -18.61 -27.73
N LEU A 887 14.76 -19.00 -27.96
CA LEU A 887 13.61 -18.62 -27.16
C LEU A 887 13.46 -19.42 -25.84
N ILE A 888 14.24 -20.50 -25.67
CA ILE A 888 14.14 -21.37 -24.52
C ILE A 888 14.92 -20.77 -23.35
N VAL A 889 14.25 -20.44 -22.27
CA VAL A 889 14.88 -19.91 -21.06
C VAL A 889 15.42 -21.04 -20.22
N ARG A 890 16.74 -21.05 -20.01
CA ARG A 890 17.44 -22.06 -19.17
C ARG A 890 17.86 -21.39 -17.86
N THR A 891 17.56 -22.05 -16.75
CA THR A 891 18.01 -21.60 -15.44
C THR A 891 19.09 -22.53 -14.89
N ASN A 892 20.20 -21.95 -14.44
CA ASN A 892 21.28 -22.65 -13.73
C ASN A 892 20.98 -22.85 -12.25
N TYR A 893 19.84 -22.30 -11.76
CA TYR A 893 19.38 -22.43 -10.38
C TYR A 893 18.06 -23.21 -10.31
N PRO A 894 18.05 -24.50 -10.55
CA PRO A 894 16.83 -25.32 -10.50
C PRO A 894 16.18 -25.28 -9.12
N PHE A 895 16.94 -25.05 -8.05
CA PHE A 895 16.39 -24.86 -6.70
C PHE A 895 15.51 -23.61 -6.56
N THR A 896 15.54 -22.64 -7.51
CA THR A 896 14.58 -21.53 -7.53
C THR A 896 13.14 -22.02 -7.60
N LEU A 897 12.90 -23.11 -8.30
CA LEU A 897 11.61 -23.78 -8.43
C LEU A 897 11.33 -24.78 -7.30
N ASN A 898 12.33 -25.09 -6.48
CA ASN A 898 12.17 -25.99 -5.35
C ASN A 898 11.48 -25.30 -4.18
N PRO A 899 10.73 -26.04 -3.36
CA PRO A 899 10.13 -25.47 -2.17
C PRO A 899 11.18 -25.02 -1.17
N ASN A 900 11.02 -23.81 -0.63
CA ASN A 900 11.78 -23.33 0.51
C ASN A 900 10.93 -23.39 1.77
N LYS A 901 11.38 -24.18 2.73
CA LYS A 901 10.81 -24.25 4.07
C LYS A 901 11.88 -23.82 5.06
N LEU A 902 11.57 -22.81 5.86
CA LEU A 902 12.44 -22.36 6.94
C LEU A 902 12.11 -23.13 8.22
N SER A 903 13.15 -23.47 9.00
CA SER A 903 12.98 -23.97 10.37
C SER A 903 12.32 -22.94 11.26
N ALA A 904 11.69 -23.38 12.35
CA ALA A 904 11.07 -22.47 13.30
C ALA A 904 12.12 -21.53 13.95
N TYR A 905 11.72 -20.28 14.15
CA TYR A 905 12.54 -19.28 14.84
C TYR A 905 11.67 -18.38 15.71
N TRP A 906 12.28 -17.74 16.69
CA TRP A 906 11.58 -16.87 17.61
C TRP A 906 12.45 -15.69 18.06
N SER A 907 11.79 -14.65 18.59
CA SER A 907 12.42 -13.48 19.20
C SER A 907 11.61 -13.02 20.41
N ALA A 908 12.27 -12.35 21.35
CA ALA A 908 11.63 -11.80 22.54
C ALA A 908 11.77 -10.28 22.57
N ASN A 909 10.66 -9.62 22.94
CA ASN A 909 10.54 -8.18 23.10
C ASN A 909 10.10 -7.87 24.54
N PHE A 910 10.67 -6.85 25.14
CA PHE A 910 10.37 -6.46 26.51
C PHE A 910 10.03 -4.97 26.56
N SER A 911 9.06 -4.61 27.37
CA SER A 911 8.78 -3.22 27.73
C SER A 911 8.48 -3.07 29.20
N VAL A 912 8.87 -1.94 29.76
CA VAL A 912 8.52 -1.57 31.13
C VAL A 912 8.09 -0.11 31.15
N THR A 913 6.94 0.16 31.76
CA THR A 913 6.40 1.52 31.97
C THR A 913 6.26 1.78 33.45
N LYS A 914 6.88 2.84 33.92
CA LYS A 914 6.80 3.36 35.30
C LYS A 914 6.06 4.68 35.30
N GLU A 915 5.00 4.77 36.12
CA GLU A 915 4.32 6.04 36.41
C GLU A 915 4.87 6.67 37.67
N ILE A 916 5.11 7.97 37.63
CA ILE A 916 5.60 8.80 38.72
C ILE A 916 4.55 9.87 38.98
N GLY A 917 3.82 9.70 40.09
CA GLY A 917 2.61 10.49 40.34
C GLY A 917 1.56 10.29 39.22
N ASP A 918 0.66 11.26 39.06
CA ASP A 918 -0.41 11.22 38.04
C ASP A 918 -0.01 11.96 36.73
N HIS A 919 1.22 12.50 36.72
CA HIS A 919 1.67 13.44 35.69
C HIS A 919 2.75 12.91 34.77
N VAL A 920 3.53 11.93 35.22
CA VAL A 920 4.72 11.47 34.49
C VAL A 920 4.62 9.97 34.22
N SER A 921 4.87 9.57 32.98
CA SER A 921 5.05 8.18 32.57
C SER A 921 6.37 8.01 31.81
N LEU A 922 7.21 7.09 32.27
CA LEU A 922 8.48 6.73 31.64
C LEU A 922 8.44 5.29 31.19
N SER A 923 8.69 5.05 29.91
CA SER A 923 8.70 3.71 29.31
C SER A 923 10.04 3.39 28.70
N PHE A 924 10.50 2.15 28.90
CA PHE A 924 11.66 1.57 28.24
C PHE A 924 11.22 0.40 27.38
N TYR A 925 11.80 0.27 26.19
CA TYR A 925 11.53 -0.79 25.23
C TYR A 925 12.82 -1.46 24.78
N ALA A 926 12.79 -2.79 24.64
CA ALA A 926 13.87 -3.58 24.05
C ALA A 926 13.28 -4.65 23.14
N ASN A 927 13.47 -4.51 21.84
CA ASN A 927 12.95 -5.43 20.84
C ASN A 927 14.03 -6.38 20.37
N ASN A 928 13.68 -7.64 20.16
CA ASN A 928 14.55 -8.67 19.63
C ASN A 928 15.83 -8.88 20.48
N PHE A 929 15.74 -8.64 21.80
CA PHE A 929 16.88 -8.73 22.71
C PHE A 929 17.35 -10.18 22.93
N PHE A 930 16.47 -11.15 22.71
CA PHE A 930 16.76 -12.58 22.79
C PHE A 930 16.09 -13.30 21.62
N ASN A 931 16.84 -14.11 20.85
CA ASN A 931 16.36 -14.67 19.59
C ASN A 931 17.17 -15.87 19.11
N THR A 932 16.59 -16.63 18.15
CA THR A 932 17.22 -17.75 17.46
C THR A 932 17.51 -17.46 15.98
N LEU A 933 17.68 -16.19 15.62
CA LEU A 933 17.73 -15.74 14.23
C LEU A 933 19.06 -15.97 13.51
N ARG A 934 20.10 -16.34 14.22
CA ARG A 934 21.44 -16.53 13.67
C ARG A 934 21.56 -17.78 12.82
N ARG A 935 20.74 -18.83 13.11
CA ARG A 935 20.83 -20.15 12.49
C ARG A 935 19.44 -20.66 12.16
N VAL A 936 18.94 -20.23 11.02
CA VAL A 936 17.66 -20.72 10.49
C VAL A 936 17.94 -21.59 9.27
N HIS A 937 17.55 -22.83 9.32
CA HIS A 937 17.76 -23.79 8.23
C HIS A 937 16.77 -23.55 7.08
N SER A 938 17.30 -23.49 5.86
CA SER A 938 16.52 -23.41 4.62
C SER A 938 16.52 -24.77 3.90
N SER A 939 15.36 -25.36 3.69
CA SER A 939 15.25 -26.63 2.95
C SER A 939 15.60 -26.48 1.47
N GLN A 940 15.56 -25.28 0.92
CA GLN A 940 15.88 -25.01 -0.48
C GLN A 940 17.39 -25.07 -0.72
N THR A 941 18.16 -24.42 0.14
CA THR A 941 19.62 -24.39 0.03
C THR A 941 20.31 -25.54 0.78
N GLY A 942 19.63 -26.15 1.76
CA GLY A 942 20.24 -27.13 2.68
C GLY A 942 21.18 -26.50 3.71
N LEU A 943 21.24 -25.18 3.79
CA LEU A 943 22.18 -24.43 4.64
C LEU A 943 21.46 -23.69 5.78
N GLU A 944 22.18 -23.41 6.83
CA GLU A 944 21.79 -22.43 7.85
C GLU A 944 22.06 -21.02 7.33
N THR A 945 21.10 -20.12 7.55
CA THR A 945 21.21 -18.71 7.18
C THR A 945 20.84 -17.83 8.37
N SER A 946 21.47 -16.66 8.47
CA SER A 946 21.10 -15.65 9.44
C SER A 946 19.94 -14.83 8.89
N LEU A 947 18.89 -14.62 9.71
CA LEU A 947 17.79 -13.71 9.41
C LEU A 947 18.02 -12.30 9.96
N PHE A 948 19.14 -12.04 10.61
CA PHE A 948 19.51 -10.70 11.05
C PHE A 948 19.60 -9.73 9.86
N GLY A 949 19.01 -8.56 10.00
CA GLY A 949 19.01 -7.56 8.92
C GLY A 949 18.14 -7.96 7.71
N SER A 950 17.54 -9.16 7.70
CA SER A 950 16.57 -9.51 6.68
C SER A 950 15.28 -8.70 6.86
N GLY A 951 14.50 -8.51 5.78
CA GLY A 951 13.21 -7.85 5.85
C GLY A 951 12.15 -8.59 6.71
N TYR A 952 12.49 -9.73 7.30
CA TYR A 952 11.59 -10.58 8.09
C TYR A 952 11.64 -10.29 9.58
N VAL A 953 12.80 -9.84 10.09
CA VAL A 953 13.02 -9.66 11.52
C VAL A 953 13.82 -8.39 11.76
N PRO A 954 13.42 -7.55 12.72
CA PRO A 954 14.16 -6.36 13.08
C PRO A 954 15.46 -6.75 13.80
N ASN A 955 16.49 -5.92 13.66
CA ASN A 955 17.70 -6.01 14.49
C ASN A 955 17.37 -5.73 15.95
N PHE A 956 18.32 -6.01 16.87
CA PHE A 956 18.21 -5.58 18.26
C PHE A 956 17.97 -4.07 18.33
N TYR A 957 17.02 -3.66 19.16
CA TYR A 957 16.52 -2.30 19.20
C TYR A 957 16.03 -1.95 20.59
N TYR A 958 16.39 -0.77 21.07
CA TYR A 958 15.92 -0.25 22.36
C TYR A 958 15.55 1.23 22.26
N GLY A 959 14.72 1.70 23.17
CA GLY A 959 14.28 3.09 23.21
C GLY A 959 13.62 3.47 24.51
N LEU A 960 13.48 4.78 24.70
CA LEU A 960 12.84 5.42 25.84
C LEU A 960 11.71 6.31 25.35
N SER A 961 10.62 6.38 26.14
CA SER A 961 9.53 7.31 25.92
C SER A 961 9.15 7.96 27.25
N LEU A 962 9.01 9.28 27.26
CA LEU A 962 8.57 10.11 28.37
C LEU A 962 7.26 10.79 27.99
N ARG A 963 6.24 10.70 28.87
CA ARG A 963 5.01 11.44 28.71
C ARG A 963 4.72 12.25 29.96
N LEU A 964 4.43 13.54 29.74
CA LEU A 964 4.01 14.49 30.76
C LEU A 964 2.56 14.88 30.52
N LYS A 965 1.76 14.88 31.59
CA LYS A 965 0.35 15.30 31.56
C LYS A 965 0.18 16.45 32.57
N LEU A 966 -0.05 17.67 32.09
CA LEU A 966 -0.12 18.93 32.88
C LEU A 966 -1.54 19.52 32.85
#